data_4027c24f683c2b30407366afc38c2691
#
_entry.id   4027c24f683c2b30407366afc38c2691
#
_cell.length_a   1.000
_cell.length_b   1.000
_cell.length_c   1.000
_cell.angle_alpha   90.00
_cell.angle_beta   90.00
_cell.angle_gamma   90.00
#
_symmetry.space_group_name_H-M   'P 1'
#
loop_
_entity.id
_entity.type
_entity.pdbx_description
1 polymer ?
#
loop_
_entity_poly.entity_id
_entity_poly.type
_entity_poly.pdbx_seq_one_letter_code
_entity_poly.pdbx_strand_id
1 'polypeptide(L)'
;MQKGNIGVTTENIFPIIKKFLYSDHEIFLRELVSNAVDATQKLKTYASKGDFKGEMGDLTVKVNVGKETITISDRGIGMTAEEIDKYINQIAFSGANDFLDKYKEDANAIIGHFGLGFYSAFMVAKKVKIVTKSYQEGAQAVKWTCDGSPEFTLENIEKEDRGTDIILYIDDDCKEFLEESRISGLLNKYCRFLPIPVAFGKKKEWKDGKQVETDEDNVINDSEPLWTKKPMDLKDEDYKKFYRDLYPMSDEPLFWIHLNVDYPFNLTGVLYFPKIKSNLELQKNKIQLYCNQVFVTDSVEGIVPDFLTLLHGVIDSPDIPLNVSRSYLQSDSNVKKISTYITKKVSDRLQSIFKNDRKDFEAKWDDLKIFINYGMLTQEDFYDKANKFSLMKDTDGNYYTYEEYKSLIKDNQTDKDGNLIYLYSNNLDEQYSYIDAAKNKGYNVLLMDGQLDVAMVSMLEQKLEKCRFTRVDSDVIDRLIAKDEPKGEELAAEKKDILSAVFRSQLPTMNKVEFNVETQAMGENGSPIMITQSEYMRRMKDMSHIQAGMSFYGEMPDMFNVVLNSDHKLVKQVLEDAKSACSDELLPIETSIAALNFEQSELNKKQEGKKYDEILQADKDALSEVEKKIADEKSKKDAILGKYAGGNKVIRQLVDLALLQNNMLKGEALTNFVKRSIEMI
;
A
#
# COMPACT_ATOMS: atom_id res chain seq x y z
N MET A 1 -22.28 14.20 -53.67
CA MET A 1 -22.08 14.26 -52.22
C MET A 1 -23.45 14.08 -51.58
N GLN A 2 -23.68 12.92 -50.95
CA GLN A 2 -24.98 12.61 -50.31
C GLN A 2 -24.88 13.06 -48.84
N LYS A 3 -25.77 13.92 -48.38
CA LYS A 3 -25.93 14.32 -46.99
C LYS A 3 -27.20 13.65 -46.45
N GLY A 4 -27.10 13.00 -45.30
CA GLY A 4 -28.22 12.40 -44.60
C GLY A 4 -28.03 12.55 -43.08
N ASN A 5 -29.10 12.39 -42.32
CA ASN A 5 -29.07 12.38 -40.86
C ASN A 5 -28.92 10.94 -40.37
N ILE A 6 -28.12 10.71 -39.33
CA ILE A 6 -28.08 9.46 -38.61
C ILE A 6 -29.33 9.41 -37.74
N GLY A 7 -30.21 8.44 -37.96
CA GLY A 7 -31.43 8.24 -37.19
C GLY A 7 -31.27 7.07 -36.20
N VAL A 8 -31.94 7.17 -35.07
CA VAL A 8 -32.07 6.11 -34.06
C VAL A 8 -33.52 5.77 -33.87
N THR A 9 -33.90 4.50 -33.91
CA THR A 9 -35.25 4.03 -33.62
C THR A 9 -35.36 3.57 -32.16
N THR A 10 -36.42 3.93 -31.48
CA THR A 10 -36.66 3.61 -30.06
C THR A 10 -36.68 2.10 -29.84
N GLU A 11 -37.16 1.30 -30.79
CA GLU A 11 -37.16 -0.17 -30.75
C GLU A 11 -35.76 -0.78 -30.58
N ASN A 12 -34.74 -0.12 -31.13
CA ASN A 12 -33.33 -0.61 -31.06
C ASN A 12 -32.62 -0.07 -29.82
N ILE A 13 -32.97 1.10 -29.31
CA ILE A 13 -32.23 1.74 -28.20
C ILE A 13 -32.67 1.22 -26.83
N PHE A 14 -33.93 0.90 -26.62
CA PHE A 14 -34.45 0.40 -25.34
C PHE A 14 -33.77 -0.90 -24.87
N PRO A 15 -33.58 -1.92 -25.72
CA PRO A 15 -32.84 -3.11 -25.34
C PRO A 15 -31.36 -2.85 -25.00
N ILE A 16 -30.76 -1.84 -25.65
CA ILE A 16 -29.37 -1.43 -25.37
C ILE A 16 -29.29 -0.74 -24.00
N ILE A 17 -30.21 0.17 -23.71
CA ILE A 17 -30.30 0.83 -22.39
C ILE A 17 -30.50 -0.23 -21.30
N LYS A 18 -31.44 -1.15 -21.49
CA LYS A 18 -31.76 -2.20 -20.50
C LYS A 18 -30.57 -3.16 -20.24
N LYS A 19 -29.74 -3.47 -21.24
CA LYS A 19 -28.68 -4.48 -21.13
C LYS A 19 -27.26 -3.92 -20.92
N PHE A 20 -26.98 -2.71 -21.40
CA PHE A 20 -25.61 -2.23 -21.54
C PHE A 20 -25.33 -0.86 -20.94
N LEU A 21 -26.35 -0.06 -20.63
CA LEU A 21 -26.13 1.28 -20.09
C LEU A 21 -25.63 1.24 -18.64
N TYR A 22 -26.08 0.27 -17.88
CA TYR A 22 -25.72 0.09 -16.49
C TYR A 22 -25.26 -1.35 -16.26
N SER A 23 -24.11 -1.49 -15.59
CA SER A 23 -23.52 -2.80 -15.27
C SER A 23 -24.25 -3.51 -14.14
N ASP A 24 -25.02 -2.79 -13.33
CA ASP A 24 -25.68 -3.30 -12.12
C ASP A 24 -27.12 -2.78 -12.04
N HIS A 25 -28.05 -3.69 -11.79
CA HIS A 25 -29.48 -3.37 -11.63
C HIS A 25 -29.74 -2.49 -10.40
N GLU A 26 -28.94 -2.58 -9.35
CA GLU A 26 -29.08 -1.78 -8.12
C GLU A 26 -29.14 -0.27 -8.38
N ILE A 27 -28.52 0.19 -9.46
CA ILE A 27 -28.37 1.60 -9.84
C ILE A 27 -29.73 2.29 -10.06
N PHE A 28 -30.78 1.54 -10.40
CA PHE A 28 -32.12 2.12 -10.60
C PHE A 28 -32.57 2.96 -9.41
N LEU A 29 -32.34 2.48 -8.19
CA LEU A 29 -32.79 3.18 -7.00
C LEU A 29 -32.02 4.49 -6.79
N ARG A 30 -30.69 4.47 -6.99
CA ARG A 30 -29.87 5.67 -6.94
C ARG A 30 -30.34 6.72 -7.93
N GLU A 31 -30.56 6.36 -9.18
CA GLU A 31 -30.95 7.29 -10.24
C GLU A 31 -32.34 7.90 -10.00
N LEU A 32 -33.31 7.09 -9.60
CA LEU A 32 -34.65 7.57 -9.36
C LEU A 32 -34.77 8.46 -8.11
N VAL A 33 -34.07 8.08 -7.01
CA VAL A 33 -34.04 8.91 -5.80
C VAL A 33 -33.29 10.22 -6.06
N SER A 34 -32.17 10.16 -6.83
CA SER A 34 -31.47 11.38 -7.24
C SER A 34 -32.31 12.33 -8.07
N ASN A 35 -33.13 11.80 -8.99
CA ASN A 35 -34.06 12.62 -9.76
C ASN A 35 -35.14 13.29 -8.88
N ALA A 36 -35.64 12.59 -7.86
CA ALA A 36 -36.57 13.13 -6.88
C ALA A 36 -35.94 14.26 -6.02
N VAL A 37 -34.64 14.05 -5.63
CA VAL A 37 -33.83 15.05 -4.94
C VAL A 37 -33.64 16.28 -5.84
N ASP A 38 -33.29 16.11 -7.11
CA ASP A 38 -33.11 17.21 -8.08
C ASP A 38 -34.37 18.02 -8.28
N ALA A 39 -35.53 17.35 -8.43
CA ALA A 39 -36.84 18.02 -8.55
C ALA A 39 -37.13 18.88 -7.32
N THR A 40 -36.75 18.40 -6.13
CA THR A 40 -36.92 19.10 -4.86
C THR A 40 -35.94 20.28 -4.72
N GLN A 41 -34.67 20.10 -5.11
CA GLN A 41 -33.65 21.16 -5.12
C GLN A 41 -34.04 22.30 -6.09
N LYS A 42 -34.52 21.95 -7.28
CA LYS A 42 -35.05 22.95 -8.24
C LYS A 42 -36.15 23.79 -7.62
N LEU A 43 -37.08 23.18 -6.88
CA LEU A 43 -38.12 23.91 -6.19
C LEU A 43 -37.57 24.87 -5.13
N LYS A 44 -36.58 24.43 -4.34
CA LYS A 44 -35.90 25.29 -3.36
C LYS A 44 -35.23 26.49 -4.05
N THR A 45 -34.58 26.27 -5.19
CA THR A 45 -33.95 27.34 -5.97
C THR A 45 -35.01 28.30 -6.50
N TYR A 46 -36.12 27.81 -7.07
CA TYR A 46 -37.21 28.68 -7.52
C TYR A 46 -37.80 29.53 -6.39
N ALA A 47 -37.97 28.94 -5.19
CA ALA A 47 -38.44 29.67 -4.03
C ALA A 47 -37.44 30.73 -3.56
N SER A 48 -36.16 30.43 -3.51
CA SER A 48 -35.09 31.38 -3.10
C SER A 48 -34.94 32.57 -4.07
N LYS A 49 -35.17 32.34 -5.36
CA LYS A 49 -35.11 33.37 -6.41
C LYS A 49 -36.47 34.13 -6.58
N GLY A 50 -37.53 33.68 -5.89
CA GLY A 50 -38.87 34.30 -5.95
C GLY A 50 -39.76 33.84 -7.12
N ASP A 51 -39.31 32.81 -7.87
CA ASP A 51 -40.06 32.21 -8.98
C ASP A 51 -41.15 31.24 -8.48
N PHE A 52 -41.11 30.82 -7.22
CA PHE A 52 -42.16 30.08 -6.54
C PHE A 52 -42.58 30.78 -5.24
N LYS A 53 -43.88 31.04 -5.10
CA LYS A 53 -44.46 31.75 -3.95
C LYS A 53 -45.42 30.90 -3.12
N GLY A 54 -45.60 29.64 -3.47
CA GLY A 54 -46.44 28.70 -2.74
C GLY A 54 -45.80 28.20 -1.45
N GLU A 55 -46.56 27.47 -0.66
CA GLU A 55 -46.02 26.80 0.53
C GLU A 55 -45.09 25.66 0.16
N MET A 56 -43.94 25.59 0.80
CA MET A 56 -42.96 24.55 0.56
C MET A 56 -43.43 23.18 1.08
N GLY A 57 -44.07 23.14 2.24
CA GLY A 57 -44.53 21.91 2.88
C GLY A 57 -43.41 20.94 3.23
N ASP A 58 -43.75 19.66 3.41
CA ASP A 58 -42.79 18.58 3.61
C ASP A 58 -42.12 18.21 2.29
N LEU A 59 -40.79 18.41 2.22
CA LEU A 59 -39.99 18.14 1.04
C LEU A 59 -39.27 16.78 1.10
N THR A 60 -39.58 15.95 2.08
CA THR A 60 -38.96 14.62 2.25
C THR A 60 -39.30 13.72 1.08
N VAL A 61 -38.29 13.18 0.44
CA VAL A 61 -38.44 12.11 -0.57
C VAL A 61 -38.81 10.83 0.15
N LYS A 62 -39.86 10.15 -0.28
CA LYS A 62 -40.36 8.91 0.36
C LYS A 62 -40.18 7.71 -0.56
N VAL A 63 -39.60 6.66 -0.04
CA VAL A 63 -39.50 5.37 -0.72
C VAL A 63 -40.33 4.34 0.02
N ASN A 64 -41.23 3.67 -0.70
CA ASN A 64 -42.13 2.68 -0.15
C ASN A 64 -42.07 1.39 -0.97
N VAL A 65 -42.02 0.25 -0.28
CA VAL A 65 -42.09 -1.09 -0.88
C VAL A 65 -43.45 -1.68 -0.62
N GLY A 66 -44.21 -1.98 -1.69
CA GLY A 66 -45.49 -2.68 -1.64
C GLY A 66 -45.30 -4.19 -1.97
N LYS A 67 -46.43 -4.89 -2.14
CA LYS A 67 -46.39 -6.34 -2.46
C LYS A 67 -45.73 -6.66 -3.80
N GLU A 68 -45.89 -5.82 -4.79
CA GLU A 68 -45.40 -6.00 -6.16
C GLU A 68 -44.77 -4.70 -6.71
N THR A 69 -44.73 -3.65 -5.91
CA THR A 69 -44.35 -2.30 -6.38
C THR A 69 -43.32 -1.65 -5.45
N ILE A 70 -42.49 -0.81 -6.05
CA ILE A 70 -41.70 0.18 -5.34
C ILE A 70 -42.20 1.56 -5.78
N THR A 71 -42.44 2.44 -4.83
CA THR A 71 -42.88 3.81 -5.09
C THR A 71 -41.84 4.79 -4.54
N ILE A 72 -41.43 5.74 -5.40
CA ILE A 72 -40.55 6.86 -5.03
C ILE A 72 -41.40 8.14 -5.23
N SER A 73 -41.57 8.90 -4.16
CA SER A 73 -42.41 10.10 -4.12
C SER A 73 -41.59 11.32 -3.72
N ASP A 74 -41.71 12.39 -4.48
CA ASP A 74 -41.21 13.73 -4.15
C ASP A 74 -42.34 14.77 -4.11
N ARG A 75 -42.04 15.92 -3.52
CA ARG A 75 -42.88 17.11 -3.51
C ARG A 75 -42.15 18.30 -4.15
N GLY A 76 -41.29 17.98 -5.16
CA GLY A 76 -40.53 18.94 -5.94
C GLY A 76 -41.37 19.70 -6.97
N ILE A 77 -40.71 20.05 -8.09
CA ILE A 77 -41.37 20.87 -9.15
C ILE A 77 -42.49 20.14 -9.89
N GLY A 78 -42.52 18.79 -9.89
CA GLY A 78 -43.46 18.04 -10.74
C GLY A 78 -43.27 18.30 -12.22
N MET A 79 -44.22 17.83 -13.06
CA MET A 79 -44.18 18.00 -14.51
C MET A 79 -45.55 18.23 -15.06
N THR A 80 -45.65 19.04 -16.15
CA THR A 80 -46.85 19.16 -17.01
C THR A 80 -46.85 18.04 -18.07
N ALA A 81 -47.94 17.89 -18.83
CA ALA A 81 -48.01 16.95 -19.95
C ALA A 81 -46.94 17.21 -21.02
N GLU A 82 -46.66 18.48 -21.32
CA GLU A 82 -45.65 18.93 -22.28
C GLU A 82 -44.23 18.65 -21.77
N GLU A 83 -44.03 18.81 -20.46
CA GLU A 83 -42.74 18.50 -19.83
C GLU A 83 -42.45 16.97 -19.81
N ILE A 84 -43.49 16.13 -19.63
CA ILE A 84 -43.37 14.69 -19.79
C ILE A 84 -42.98 14.33 -21.23
N ASP A 85 -43.62 14.92 -22.22
CA ASP A 85 -43.29 14.67 -23.63
C ASP A 85 -41.86 15.08 -23.96
N LYS A 86 -41.39 16.17 -23.36
CA LYS A 86 -40.05 16.70 -23.59
C LYS A 86 -38.94 15.92 -22.83
N TYR A 87 -39.16 15.54 -21.56
CA TYR A 87 -38.11 15.04 -20.68
C TYR A 87 -38.20 13.53 -20.38
N ILE A 88 -39.38 12.94 -20.60
CA ILE A 88 -39.60 11.50 -20.37
C ILE A 88 -39.73 10.74 -21.69
N ASN A 89 -40.40 11.27 -22.69
CA ASN A 89 -40.62 10.62 -23.98
C ASN A 89 -39.44 10.80 -24.95
N GLN A 90 -38.50 11.72 -24.67
CA GLN A 90 -37.29 11.94 -25.46
C GLN A 90 -36.06 11.41 -24.71
N ILE A 91 -35.50 10.31 -25.23
CA ILE A 91 -34.33 9.68 -24.65
C ILE A 91 -33.11 10.61 -24.74
N ALA A 92 -32.28 10.67 -23.67
CA ALA A 92 -31.11 11.53 -23.56
C ALA A 92 -31.40 13.05 -23.60
N PHE A 93 -32.62 13.46 -23.30
CA PHE A 93 -32.98 14.86 -23.12
C PHE A 93 -33.18 15.17 -21.64
N SER A 94 -32.41 16.12 -21.10
CA SER A 94 -32.43 16.44 -19.67
C SER A 94 -32.94 17.85 -19.41
N GLY A 95 -33.92 17.99 -18.53
CA GLY A 95 -34.36 19.29 -17.99
C GLY A 95 -33.32 19.97 -17.08
N ALA A 96 -32.16 19.32 -16.82
CA ALA A 96 -31.05 19.95 -16.15
C ALA A 96 -30.42 21.06 -16.98
N ASN A 97 -30.29 20.88 -18.29
CA ASN A 97 -29.67 21.89 -19.17
C ASN A 97 -30.49 23.20 -19.19
N ASP A 98 -31.80 23.11 -19.31
CA ASP A 98 -32.69 24.28 -19.28
C ASP A 98 -32.60 25.03 -17.92
N PHE A 99 -32.47 24.28 -16.83
CA PHE A 99 -32.25 24.85 -15.50
C PHE A 99 -30.89 25.52 -15.35
N LEU A 100 -29.79 24.85 -15.81
CA LEU A 100 -28.45 25.36 -15.75
C LEU A 100 -28.25 26.63 -16.56
N ASP A 101 -28.91 26.74 -17.73
CA ASP A 101 -28.85 27.92 -18.57
C ASP A 101 -29.52 29.13 -17.88
N LYS A 102 -30.59 28.90 -17.11
CA LYS A 102 -31.31 29.94 -16.37
C LYS A 102 -30.63 30.30 -15.04
N TYR A 103 -30.02 29.32 -14.32
CA TYR A 103 -29.48 29.47 -12.96
C TYR A 103 -28.02 28.98 -12.86
N LYS A 104 -27.10 29.63 -13.59
CA LYS A 104 -25.70 29.25 -13.71
C LYS A 104 -24.94 29.18 -12.38
N GLU A 105 -25.30 30.02 -11.41
CA GLU A 105 -24.67 30.05 -10.08
C GLU A 105 -25.06 28.86 -9.20
N ASP A 106 -26.24 28.26 -9.48
CA ASP A 106 -26.76 27.10 -8.74
C ASP A 106 -26.52 25.78 -9.47
N ALA A 107 -25.62 25.78 -10.49
CA ALA A 107 -25.31 24.63 -11.35
C ALA A 107 -24.87 23.38 -10.57
N ASN A 108 -24.15 23.59 -9.49
CA ASN A 108 -23.62 22.49 -8.66
C ASN A 108 -24.70 21.83 -7.78
N ALA A 109 -25.93 22.36 -7.74
CA ALA A 109 -27.02 21.78 -6.97
C ALA A 109 -27.73 20.61 -7.67
N ILE A 110 -27.47 20.39 -8.96
CA ILE A 110 -28.16 19.37 -9.77
C ILE A 110 -27.27 18.15 -9.95
N ILE A 111 -27.82 16.97 -9.69
CA ILE A 111 -27.17 15.67 -9.76
C ILE A 111 -27.24 15.08 -11.17
N GLY A 112 -28.40 15.12 -11.82
CA GLY A 112 -28.67 14.45 -13.08
C GLY A 112 -28.41 15.33 -14.31
N HIS A 113 -27.48 14.90 -15.20
CA HIS A 113 -27.11 15.66 -16.40
C HIS A 113 -27.41 14.96 -17.73
N PHE A 114 -27.57 13.64 -17.76
CA PHE A 114 -27.56 12.85 -19.00
C PHE A 114 -28.93 12.54 -19.58
N GLY A 115 -30.04 12.75 -18.84
CA GLY A 115 -31.40 12.43 -19.30
C GLY A 115 -31.64 10.92 -19.52
N LEU A 116 -30.85 10.06 -18.93
CA LEU A 116 -30.94 8.61 -19.08
C LEU A 116 -31.25 7.88 -17.77
N GLY A 117 -31.07 8.54 -16.62
CA GLY A 117 -31.27 7.93 -15.30
C GLY A 117 -32.63 7.33 -15.06
N PHE A 118 -33.70 8.01 -15.55
CA PHE A 118 -35.06 7.51 -15.43
C PHE A 118 -35.26 6.12 -16.06
N TYR A 119 -34.63 5.87 -17.21
CA TYR A 119 -34.81 4.61 -17.93
C TYR A 119 -34.20 3.39 -17.21
N SER A 120 -33.37 3.60 -16.19
CA SER A 120 -32.91 2.52 -15.31
C SER A 120 -34.05 1.80 -14.61
N ALA A 121 -35.24 2.46 -14.47
CA ALA A 121 -36.47 1.87 -13.94
C ALA A 121 -36.85 0.56 -14.69
N PHE A 122 -36.64 0.52 -16.01
CA PHE A 122 -37.00 -0.62 -16.84
C PHE A 122 -36.00 -1.79 -16.75
N MET A 123 -34.94 -1.65 -16.00
CA MET A 123 -34.03 -2.76 -15.70
C MET A 123 -34.64 -3.72 -14.68
N VAL A 124 -35.54 -3.21 -13.83
CA VAL A 124 -36.12 -3.97 -12.70
C VAL A 124 -37.64 -4.06 -12.76
N ALA A 125 -38.28 -3.22 -13.58
CA ALA A 125 -39.75 -3.13 -13.66
C ALA A 125 -40.31 -3.55 -15.02
N LYS A 126 -41.33 -4.40 -14.99
CA LYS A 126 -42.15 -4.75 -16.17
C LYS A 126 -43.13 -3.66 -16.59
N LYS A 127 -43.39 -2.70 -15.71
CA LYS A 127 -44.24 -1.54 -15.97
C LYS A 127 -43.89 -0.40 -15.04
N VAL A 128 -43.87 0.82 -15.55
CA VAL A 128 -43.60 2.04 -14.80
C VAL A 128 -44.80 3.00 -14.96
N LYS A 129 -45.25 3.57 -13.85
CA LYS A 129 -46.20 4.68 -13.83
C LYS A 129 -45.55 5.92 -13.22
N ILE A 130 -45.85 7.09 -13.83
CA ILE A 130 -45.54 8.41 -13.27
C ILE A 130 -46.83 9.10 -13.00
N VAL A 131 -47.03 9.54 -11.76
CA VAL A 131 -48.19 10.36 -11.35
C VAL A 131 -47.64 11.71 -10.90
N THR A 132 -47.89 12.78 -11.66
CA THR A 132 -47.22 14.05 -11.43
C THR A 132 -48.14 15.27 -11.58
N LYS A 133 -47.84 16.32 -10.82
CA LYS A 133 -48.47 17.64 -10.90
C LYS A 133 -47.40 18.71 -10.78
N SER A 134 -47.32 19.58 -11.78
CA SER A 134 -46.37 20.70 -11.79
C SER A 134 -46.68 21.72 -10.69
N TYR A 135 -45.60 22.41 -10.21
CA TYR A 135 -45.71 23.54 -9.28
C TYR A 135 -46.37 24.78 -9.87
N GLN A 136 -46.56 24.81 -11.18
CA GLN A 136 -47.13 25.93 -11.91
C GLN A 136 -48.62 26.08 -11.54
N GLU A 137 -49.03 27.31 -11.34
CA GLU A 137 -50.42 27.60 -10.96
C GLU A 137 -51.38 27.15 -12.05
N GLY A 138 -52.45 26.42 -11.67
CA GLY A 138 -53.43 25.86 -12.60
C GLY A 138 -53.00 24.63 -13.39
N ALA A 139 -51.79 24.08 -13.14
CA ALA A 139 -51.32 22.89 -13.84
C ALA A 139 -52.22 21.66 -13.58
N GLN A 140 -52.63 20.99 -14.66
CA GLN A 140 -53.36 19.74 -14.60
C GLN A 140 -52.43 18.58 -14.22
N ALA A 141 -52.84 17.74 -13.29
CA ALA A 141 -52.09 16.53 -12.97
C ALA A 141 -52.27 15.45 -14.05
N VAL A 142 -51.22 14.71 -14.29
CA VAL A 142 -51.20 13.69 -15.35
C VAL A 142 -50.64 12.39 -14.83
N LYS A 143 -51.09 11.28 -15.45
CA LYS A 143 -50.57 9.93 -15.24
C LYS A 143 -50.01 9.39 -16.56
N TRP A 144 -48.72 9.12 -16.57
CA TRP A 144 -48.03 8.45 -17.65
C TRP A 144 -47.80 6.97 -17.29
N THR A 145 -47.91 6.07 -18.29
CA THR A 145 -47.68 4.62 -18.07
C THR A 145 -46.99 4.01 -19.28
N CYS A 146 -45.98 3.20 -19.06
CA CYS A 146 -45.22 2.45 -20.07
C CYS A 146 -44.83 1.09 -19.51
N ASP A 147 -44.84 0.09 -20.36
CA ASP A 147 -44.42 -1.30 -20.04
C ASP A 147 -43.03 -1.65 -20.57
N GLY A 148 -42.26 -0.65 -20.98
CA GLY A 148 -40.92 -0.83 -21.55
C GLY A 148 -40.92 -1.10 -23.06
N SER A 149 -42.09 -1.06 -23.71
CA SER A 149 -42.24 -0.91 -25.15
C SER A 149 -42.08 0.55 -25.58
N PRO A 150 -41.96 0.88 -26.86
CA PRO A 150 -41.93 2.24 -27.35
C PRO A 150 -43.25 3.02 -27.11
N GLU A 151 -44.30 2.32 -26.71
CA GLU A 151 -45.64 2.90 -26.53
C GLU A 151 -45.86 3.33 -25.08
N PHE A 152 -46.54 4.47 -24.89
CA PHE A 152 -46.94 4.96 -23.60
C PHE A 152 -48.39 5.43 -23.61
N THR A 153 -48.99 5.55 -22.44
CA THR A 153 -50.29 6.21 -22.26
C THR A 153 -50.12 7.42 -21.36
N LEU A 154 -50.81 8.52 -21.68
CA LEU A 154 -50.85 9.76 -20.88
C LEU A 154 -52.32 10.14 -20.64
N GLU A 155 -52.68 10.26 -19.37
CA GLU A 155 -54.05 10.54 -18.94
C GLU A 155 -54.09 11.72 -17.95
N ASN A 156 -55.09 12.61 -18.05
CA ASN A 156 -55.35 13.61 -17.03
C ASN A 156 -55.97 12.94 -15.81
N ILE A 157 -55.51 13.32 -14.63
CA ILE A 157 -56.00 12.80 -13.36
C ILE A 157 -56.17 13.92 -12.34
N GLU A 158 -56.75 13.60 -11.19
CA GLU A 158 -56.74 14.48 -10.04
C GLU A 158 -55.61 14.10 -9.10
N LYS A 159 -54.82 15.07 -8.65
CA LYS A 159 -53.78 14.96 -7.62
C LYS A 159 -53.79 16.28 -6.84
N GLU A 160 -53.91 16.18 -5.52
CA GLU A 160 -54.00 17.37 -4.66
C GLU A 160 -52.64 18.11 -4.63
N ASP A 161 -51.58 17.39 -4.26
CA ASP A 161 -50.23 17.96 -4.07
C ASP A 161 -49.41 17.98 -5.34
N ARG A 162 -48.57 19.00 -5.48
CA ARG A 162 -47.48 19.03 -6.48
C ARG A 162 -46.47 17.91 -6.25
N GLY A 163 -45.60 17.64 -7.24
CA GLY A 163 -44.52 16.67 -7.17
C GLY A 163 -44.83 15.42 -7.97
N THR A 164 -43.98 14.44 -7.85
CA THR A 164 -44.00 13.22 -8.68
C THR A 164 -43.96 11.96 -7.82
N ASP A 165 -44.83 11.01 -8.17
CA ASP A 165 -44.79 9.64 -7.65
C ASP A 165 -44.40 8.71 -8.81
N ILE A 166 -43.23 8.01 -8.72
CA ILE A 166 -42.82 7.00 -9.68
C ILE A 166 -43.13 5.64 -9.07
N ILE A 167 -43.94 4.85 -9.75
CA ILE A 167 -44.41 3.54 -9.30
C ILE A 167 -43.85 2.46 -10.23
N LEU A 168 -42.97 1.63 -9.71
CA LEU A 168 -42.36 0.53 -10.40
C LEU A 168 -43.08 -0.77 -10.11
N TYR A 169 -43.64 -1.44 -11.11
CA TYR A 169 -44.15 -2.80 -11.00
C TYR A 169 -43.01 -3.75 -11.29
N ILE A 170 -42.50 -4.37 -10.25
CA ILE A 170 -41.25 -5.15 -10.30
C ILE A 170 -41.42 -6.42 -11.13
N ASP A 171 -40.43 -6.68 -11.96
CA ASP A 171 -40.36 -7.88 -12.79
C ASP A 171 -40.14 -9.13 -11.91
N ASP A 172 -40.64 -10.27 -12.39
CA ASP A 172 -40.54 -11.53 -11.65
C ASP A 172 -39.10 -11.98 -11.37
N ASP A 173 -38.17 -11.64 -12.26
CA ASP A 173 -36.72 -11.92 -12.11
C ASP A 173 -36.02 -10.95 -11.13
N CYS A 174 -36.69 -9.89 -10.72
CA CYS A 174 -36.13 -8.83 -9.86
C CYS A 174 -36.83 -8.73 -8.48
N LYS A 175 -37.51 -9.77 -8.04
CA LYS A 175 -38.27 -9.80 -6.76
C LYS A 175 -37.43 -9.55 -5.52
N GLU A 176 -36.11 -9.71 -5.58
CA GLU A 176 -35.21 -9.33 -4.49
C GLU A 176 -35.37 -7.87 -4.05
N PHE A 177 -35.73 -6.98 -4.98
CA PHE A 177 -35.96 -5.56 -4.67
C PHE A 177 -37.30 -5.29 -3.97
N LEU A 178 -38.17 -6.27 -3.81
CA LEU A 178 -39.36 -6.17 -2.96
C LEU A 178 -39.07 -6.49 -1.48
N GLU A 179 -37.85 -6.87 -1.15
CA GLU A 179 -37.42 -7.06 0.22
C GLU A 179 -36.97 -5.73 0.86
N GLU A 180 -37.60 -5.34 1.98
CA GLU A 180 -37.28 -4.09 2.69
C GLU A 180 -35.80 -4.02 3.08
N SER A 181 -35.21 -5.13 3.50
CA SER A 181 -33.78 -5.21 3.86
C SER A 181 -32.87 -4.87 2.69
N ARG A 182 -33.23 -5.34 1.48
CA ARG A 182 -32.48 -5.07 0.26
C ARG A 182 -32.53 -3.58 -0.10
N ILE A 183 -33.73 -2.99 -0.13
CA ILE A 183 -33.92 -1.56 -0.41
C ILE A 183 -33.24 -0.70 0.65
N SER A 184 -33.38 -1.03 1.93
CA SER A 184 -32.68 -0.33 3.02
C SER A 184 -31.16 -0.34 2.83
N GLY A 185 -30.59 -1.49 2.47
CA GLY A 185 -29.14 -1.62 2.18
C GLY A 185 -28.72 -0.72 1.01
N LEU A 186 -29.50 -0.68 -0.08
CA LEU A 186 -29.23 0.16 -1.25
C LEU A 186 -29.36 1.67 -0.94
N LEU A 187 -30.38 2.06 -0.20
CA LEU A 187 -30.56 3.45 0.24
C LEU A 187 -29.40 3.90 1.12
N ASN A 188 -28.97 3.06 2.06
CA ASN A 188 -27.79 3.35 2.87
C ASN A 188 -26.51 3.45 2.05
N LYS A 189 -26.35 2.63 1.02
CA LYS A 189 -25.18 2.64 0.14
C LYS A 189 -25.12 3.90 -0.73
N TYR A 190 -26.21 4.22 -1.41
CA TYR A 190 -26.23 5.24 -2.46
C TYR A 190 -26.76 6.59 -2.03
N CYS A 191 -27.67 6.63 -1.03
CA CYS A 191 -28.45 7.81 -0.68
C CYS A 191 -28.10 8.41 0.69
N ARG A 192 -27.13 7.84 1.41
CA ARG A 192 -26.80 8.17 2.80
C ARG A 192 -26.56 9.65 3.06
N PHE A 193 -26.10 10.40 2.07
CA PHE A 193 -25.71 11.79 2.24
C PHE A 193 -26.39 12.75 1.26
N LEU A 194 -27.49 12.32 0.62
CA LEU A 194 -28.24 13.21 -0.29
C LEU A 194 -28.71 14.46 0.42
N PRO A 195 -28.73 15.63 -0.28
CA PRO A 195 -29.00 16.94 0.34
C PRO A 195 -30.46 17.20 0.68
N ILE A 196 -31.35 16.25 0.41
CA ILE A 196 -32.76 16.28 0.77
C ILE A 196 -33.05 15.07 1.67
N PRO A 197 -33.86 15.22 2.74
CA PRO A 197 -34.27 14.09 3.56
C PRO A 197 -34.93 12.98 2.73
N VAL A 198 -34.45 11.75 2.92
CA VAL A 198 -35.04 10.55 2.28
C VAL A 198 -35.60 9.66 3.38
N ALA A 199 -36.86 9.35 3.33
CA ALA A 199 -37.55 8.50 4.29
C ALA A 199 -37.82 7.11 3.71
N PHE A 200 -37.57 6.08 4.50
CA PHE A 200 -37.91 4.71 4.18
C PHE A 200 -38.55 4.04 5.38
N GLY A 201 -39.86 3.75 5.25
CA GLY A 201 -40.67 3.20 6.32
C GLY A 201 -40.93 4.18 7.48
N LYS A 202 -41.36 3.66 8.60
CA LYS A 202 -41.60 4.40 9.84
C LYS A 202 -40.52 4.12 10.88
N LYS A 203 -40.32 5.11 11.77
CA LYS A 203 -39.43 4.87 12.95
C LYS A 203 -39.99 3.76 13.81
N LYS A 204 -39.12 2.89 14.31
CA LYS A 204 -39.47 1.80 15.24
C LYS A 204 -38.90 2.09 16.61
N GLU A 205 -39.74 2.08 17.63
CA GLU A 205 -39.37 2.24 19.02
C GLU A 205 -39.58 0.94 19.80
N TRP A 206 -38.71 0.69 20.80
CA TRP A 206 -38.88 -0.41 21.71
C TRP A 206 -39.89 -0.05 22.80
N LYS A 207 -41.08 -0.68 22.79
CA LYS A 207 -42.11 -0.57 23.83
C LYS A 207 -42.41 -2.01 24.35
N ASP A 208 -42.30 -2.21 25.64
CA ASP A 208 -42.60 -3.51 26.32
C ASP A 208 -41.89 -4.72 25.69
N GLY A 209 -40.62 -4.55 25.30
CA GLY A 209 -39.79 -5.62 24.71
C GLY A 209 -40.14 -5.98 23.26
N LYS A 210 -40.96 -5.17 22.59
CA LYS A 210 -41.30 -5.33 21.17
C LYS A 210 -40.98 -4.02 20.40
N GLN A 211 -40.55 -4.14 19.16
CA GLN A 211 -40.46 -3.01 18.23
C GLN A 211 -41.88 -2.63 17.76
N VAL A 212 -42.24 -1.39 17.99
CA VAL A 212 -43.54 -0.81 17.55
C VAL A 212 -43.22 0.34 16.58
N GLU A 213 -43.93 0.37 15.43
CA GLU A 213 -43.85 1.48 14.49
C GLU A 213 -44.52 2.72 15.08
N THR A 214 -43.89 3.87 14.88
CA THR A 214 -44.41 5.18 15.25
C THR A 214 -45.08 5.85 14.00
N ASP A 215 -45.75 6.97 14.21
CA ASP A 215 -46.30 7.78 13.09
C ASP A 215 -45.21 8.58 12.35
N GLU A 216 -44.00 8.66 12.89
CA GLU A 216 -42.89 9.43 12.31
C GLU A 216 -42.22 8.67 11.17
N ASP A 217 -41.87 9.39 10.09
CA ASP A 217 -41.13 8.88 8.97
C ASP A 217 -39.67 8.56 9.40
N ASN A 218 -39.14 7.43 8.96
CA ASN A 218 -37.76 7.04 9.23
C ASN A 218 -36.82 7.64 8.17
N VAL A 219 -36.25 8.83 8.46
CA VAL A 219 -35.27 9.48 7.60
C VAL A 219 -33.94 8.73 7.72
N ILE A 220 -33.41 8.25 6.57
CA ILE A 220 -32.27 7.33 6.52
C ILE A 220 -30.94 8.02 6.19
N ASN A 221 -30.96 9.28 5.79
CA ASN A 221 -29.79 10.01 5.34
C ASN A 221 -29.46 11.22 6.23
N ASP A 222 -28.18 11.63 6.18
CA ASP A 222 -27.72 12.91 6.71
C ASP A 222 -27.61 13.92 5.55
N SER A 223 -28.52 14.87 5.51
CA SER A 223 -28.58 15.89 4.43
C SER A 223 -27.52 17.01 4.57
N GLU A 224 -26.85 17.10 5.72
CA GLU A 224 -25.79 18.07 5.98
C GLU A 224 -24.53 17.37 6.51
N PRO A 225 -23.91 16.50 5.71
CA PRO A 225 -22.77 15.71 6.17
C PRO A 225 -21.59 16.60 6.55
N LEU A 226 -20.72 16.06 7.39
CA LEU A 226 -19.63 16.81 8.02
C LEU A 226 -18.78 17.60 7.02
N TRP A 227 -18.48 17.03 5.86
CA TRP A 227 -17.60 17.66 4.87
C TRP A 227 -18.21 18.87 4.14
N THR A 228 -19.52 19.09 4.25
CA THR A 228 -20.18 20.28 3.69
C THR A 228 -20.12 21.48 4.64
N LYS A 229 -19.77 21.24 5.92
CA LYS A 229 -19.67 22.27 6.95
C LYS A 229 -18.31 22.97 6.90
N LYS A 230 -18.23 24.21 7.37
CA LYS A 230 -16.94 24.91 7.45
C LYS A 230 -16.07 24.31 8.54
N PRO A 231 -14.77 24.09 8.29
CA PRO A 231 -13.86 23.50 9.30
C PRO A 231 -13.84 24.27 10.64
N MET A 232 -14.05 25.59 10.61
CA MET A 232 -14.06 26.42 11.81
C MET A 232 -15.25 26.17 12.73
N ASP A 233 -16.34 25.60 12.20
CA ASP A 233 -17.56 25.31 12.95
C ASP A 233 -17.54 23.90 13.57
N LEU A 234 -16.49 23.12 13.30
CA LEU A 234 -16.35 21.72 13.70
C LEU A 234 -15.29 21.53 14.79
N LYS A 235 -15.56 20.59 15.68
CA LYS A 235 -14.65 20.15 16.75
C LYS A 235 -14.05 18.79 16.41
N ASP A 236 -12.94 18.45 17.04
CA ASP A 236 -12.28 17.16 16.87
C ASP A 236 -13.21 15.96 17.10
N GLU A 237 -14.14 16.08 18.06
CA GLU A 237 -15.10 15.02 18.33
C GLU A 237 -16.12 14.79 17.19
N ASP A 238 -16.46 15.84 16.44
CA ASP A 238 -17.33 15.71 15.25
C ASP A 238 -16.65 14.85 14.18
N TYR A 239 -15.35 15.08 13.94
CA TYR A 239 -14.55 14.28 12.99
C TYR A 239 -14.40 12.84 13.44
N LYS A 240 -14.15 12.60 14.73
CA LYS A 240 -14.02 11.24 15.28
C LYS A 240 -15.35 10.49 15.22
N LYS A 241 -16.46 11.16 15.57
CA LYS A 241 -17.79 10.59 15.46
C LYS A 241 -18.10 10.20 14.02
N PHE A 242 -17.86 11.10 13.07
CA PHE A 242 -18.07 10.83 11.65
C PHE A 242 -17.22 9.65 11.15
N TYR A 243 -15.96 9.55 11.62
CA TYR A 243 -15.11 8.41 11.29
C TYR A 243 -15.67 7.08 11.84
N ARG A 244 -16.13 7.05 13.10
CA ARG A 244 -16.77 5.87 13.70
C ARG A 244 -18.05 5.47 12.97
N ASP A 245 -18.82 6.44 12.50
CA ASP A 245 -20.05 6.19 11.73
C ASP A 245 -19.76 5.58 10.35
N LEU A 246 -18.64 5.97 9.72
CA LEU A 246 -18.19 5.41 8.43
C LEU A 246 -17.50 4.05 8.59
N TYR A 247 -16.69 3.89 9.64
CA TYR A 247 -15.80 2.74 9.86
C TYR A 247 -15.93 2.18 11.28
N PRO A 248 -17.07 1.60 11.65
CA PRO A 248 -17.39 1.21 13.03
C PRO A 248 -16.46 0.11 13.59
N MET A 249 -15.76 -0.62 12.73
CA MET A 249 -14.83 -1.69 13.12
C MET A 249 -13.35 -1.25 13.09
N SER A 250 -13.07 0.03 12.82
CA SER A 250 -11.72 0.56 12.75
C SER A 250 -11.33 1.24 14.07
N ASP A 251 -10.02 1.22 14.39
CA ASP A 251 -9.49 2.01 15.50
C ASP A 251 -9.62 3.52 15.20
N GLU A 252 -9.50 4.38 16.20
CA GLU A 252 -9.51 5.83 16.02
C GLU A 252 -8.40 6.28 15.05
N PRO A 253 -8.67 7.27 14.15
CA PRO A 253 -7.68 7.76 13.22
C PRO A 253 -6.58 8.54 13.93
N LEU A 254 -5.38 8.57 13.35
CA LEU A 254 -4.24 9.34 13.86
C LEU A 254 -4.51 10.85 13.81
N PHE A 255 -5.08 11.32 12.71
CA PHE A 255 -5.56 12.66 12.44
C PHE A 255 -6.35 12.69 11.13
N TRP A 256 -6.82 13.87 10.74
CA TRP A 256 -7.62 14.07 9.52
C TRP A 256 -7.23 15.35 8.78
N ILE A 257 -7.67 15.41 7.53
CA ILE A 257 -7.55 16.57 6.66
C ILE A 257 -8.94 16.90 6.13
N HIS A 258 -9.46 18.07 6.44
CA HIS A 258 -10.67 18.58 5.83
C HIS A 258 -10.32 19.29 4.52
N LEU A 259 -10.90 18.81 3.42
CA LEU A 259 -10.78 19.38 2.09
C LEU A 259 -11.95 20.34 1.87
N ASN A 260 -11.64 21.56 1.46
CA ASN A 260 -12.65 22.55 1.11
C ASN A 260 -12.05 23.53 0.10
N VAL A 261 -12.41 23.36 -1.17
CA VAL A 261 -11.87 24.10 -2.31
C VAL A 261 -13.01 24.41 -3.25
N ASP A 262 -13.09 25.66 -3.70
CA ASP A 262 -14.09 26.16 -4.64
C ASP A 262 -13.47 26.71 -5.94
N TYR A 263 -12.13 26.85 -5.99
CA TYR A 263 -11.39 27.28 -7.18
C TYR A 263 -9.98 26.68 -7.20
N PRO A 264 -9.47 26.18 -8.33
CA PRO A 264 -9.99 26.18 -9.71
C PRO A 264 -10.95 25.01 -10.00
N PHE A 265 -11.33 24.25 -9.02
CA PHE A 265 -12.30 23.15 -9.06
C PHE A 265 -12.99 23.05 -7.71
N ASN A 266 -14.19 22.46 -7.71
CA ASN A 266 -14.91 22.22 -6.47
C ASN A 266 -14.50 20.87 -5.89
N LEU A 267 -13.99 20.87 -4.67
CA LEU A 267 -13.57 19.67 -3.95
C LEU A 267 -13.83 19.86 -2.46
N THR A 268 -14.67 19.02 -1.92
CA THR A 268 -14.90 18.92 -0.47
C THR A 268 -14.63 17.50 -0.01
N GLY A 269 -14.43 17.31 1.29
CA GLY A 269 -14.20 15.97 1.82
C GLY A 269 -13.44 15.96 3.13
N VAL A 270 -13.31 14.77 3.68
CA VAL A 270 -12.45 14.52 4.85
C VAL A 270 -11.66 13.26 4.62
N LEU A 271 -10.34 13.39 4.68
CA LEU A 271 -9.42 12.26 4.62
C LEU A 271 -8.87 11.97 6.00
N TYR A 272 -8.86 10.72 6.39
CA TYR A 272 -8.37 10.24 7.67
C TYR A 272 -7.13 9.38 7.49
N PHE A 273 -6.15 9.55 8.36
CA PHE A 273 -5.00 8.65 8.47
C PHE A 273 -5.34 7.54 9.47
N PRO A 274 -5.62 6.32 9.01
CA PRO A 274 -5.92 5.19 9.89
C PRO A 274 -4.64 4.65 10.51
N LYS A 275 -4.78 3.89 11.61
CA LYS A 275 -3.71 3.00 12.09
C LYS A 275 -3.66 1.78 11.21
N ILE A 276 -2.49 1.52 10.59
CA ILE A 276 -2.30 0.38 9.69
C ILE A 276 -1.77 -0.82 10.49
N LYS A 277 -2.57 -1.90 10.57
CA LYS A 277 -2.15 -3.18 11.13
C LYS A 277 -1.68 -4.08 9.98
N SER A 278 -0.44 -4.50 10.03
CA SER A 278 0.33 -5.53 9.30
C SER A 278 -0.08 -6.03 7.88
N ASN A 279 -1.17 -5.63 7.27
CA ASN A 279 -1.57 -6.13 5.94
C ASN A 279 -2.05 -4.98 5.04
N LEU A 280 -1.14 -4.46 4.22
CA LEU A 280 -1.36 -3.32 3.31
C LEU A 280 -2.49 -3.57 2.29
N GLU A 281 -2.63 -4.78 1.78
CA GLU A 281 -3.60 -5.07 0.72
C GLU A 281 -5.05 -5.04 1.20
N LEU A 282 -5.31 -5.38 2.47
CA LEU A 282 -6.66 -5.37 3.04
C LEU A 282 -7.19 -3.97 3.38
N GLN A 283 -6.36 -2.93 3.26
CA GLN A 283 -6.71 -1.57 3.68
C GLN A 283 -6.88 -0.59 2.50
N LYS A 284 -6.63 -1.02 1.28
CA LYS A 284 -6.87 -0.22 0.08
C LYS A 284 -8.38 -0.01 -0.14
N ASN A 285 -8.72 1.08 -0.84
CA ASN A 285 -10.07 1.37 -1.32
C ASN A 285 -11.11 1.63 -0.21
N LYS A 286 -10.73 2.45 0.79
CA LYS A 286 -11.66 2.91 1.84
C LYS A 286 -12.04 4.39 1.72
N ILE A 287 -11.61 5.06 0.66
CA ILE A 287 -12.07 6.40 0.34
C ILE A 287 -13.35 6.26 -0.50
N GLN A 288 -14.42 6.88 -0.05
CA GLN A 288 -15.68 6.91 -0.76
C GLN A 288 -15.75 8.18 -1.61
N LEU A 289 -16.01 8.01 -2.91
CA LEU A 289 -16.20 9.12 -3.85
C LEU A 289 -17.66 9.47 -3.98
N TYR A 290 -17.94 10.76 -3.85
CA TYR A 290 -19.25 11.36 -4.07
C TYR A 290 -19.16 12.41 -5.20
N CYS A 291 -20.29 12.67 -5.82
CA CYS A 291 -20.50 13.79 -6.72
C CYS A 291 -21.84 14.45 -6.32
N ASN A 292 -21.77 15.69 -5.81
CA ASN A 292 -22.92 16.37 -5.24
C ASN A 292 -23.64 15.51 -4.18
N GLN A 293 -22.89 14.94 -3.23
CA GLN A 293 -23.37 14.09 -2.14
C GLN A 293 -24.01 12.75 -2.59
N VAL A 294 -23.95 12.42 -3.89
CA VAL A 294 -24.35 11.11 -4.42
C VAL A 294 -23.18 10.17 -4.48
N PHE A 295 -23.31 9.00 -3.88
CA PHE A 295 -22.25 7.99 -3.93
C PHE A 295 -21.96 7.53 -5.37
N VAL A 296 -20.69 7.54 -5.73
CA VAL A 296 -20.19 7.11 -7.04
C VAL A 296 -19.51 5.75 -6.93
N THR A 297 -18.44 5.67 -6.14
CA THR A 297 -17.61 4.46 -5.99
C THR A 297 -16.79 4.53 -4.71
N ASP A 298 -16.33 3.38 -4.24
CA ASP A 298 -15.32 3.24 -3.20
C ASP A 298 -13.91 2.98 -3.75
N SER A 299 -13.78 2.92 -5.08
CA SER A 299 -12.48 2.84 -5.76
C SER A 299 -12.10 4.21 -6.32
N VAL A 300 -11.10 4.83 -5.70
CA VAL A 300 -10.56 6.14 -6.09
C VAL A 300 -9.27 6.03 -6.90
N GLU A 301 -9.05 4.86 -7.50
CA GLU A 301 -7.91 4.59 -8.37
C GLU A 301 -7.88 5.61 -9.53
N GLY A 302 -6.74 6.24 -9.73
CA GLY A 302 -6.56 7.31 -10.72
C GLY A 302 -6.99 8.71 -10.27
N ILE A 303 -7.78 8.88 -9.18
CA ILE A 303 -8.12 10.19 -8.60
C ILE A 303 -7.09 10.63 -7.58
N VAL A 304 -6.64 9.71 -6.75
CA VAL A 304 -5.57 9.94 -5.78
C VAL A 304 -4.37 9.06 -6.15
N PRO A 305 -3.14 9.50 -5.85
CA PRO A 305 -1.96 8.62 -5.98
C PRO A 305 -2.10 7.35 -5.15
N ASP A 306 -1.46 6.27 -5.58
CA ASP A 306 -1.58 4.95 -4.97
C ASP A 306 -1.31 4.94 -3.46
N PHE A 307 -0.32 5.70 -2.98
CA PHE A 307 0.01 5.78 -1.57
C PHE A 307 -1.11 6.42 -0.72
N LEU A 308 -1.95 7.25 -1.32
CA LEU A 308 -3.11 7.87 -0.66
C LEU A 308 -4.35 6.99 -0.68
N THR A 309 -4.38 5.91 -1.47
CA THR A 309 -5.48 4.92 -1.43
C THR A 309 -5.54 4.15 -0.11
N LEU A 310 -4.48 4.24 0.69
CA LEU A 310 -4.43 3.70 2.05
C LEU A 310 -5.20 4.55 3.07
N LEU A 311 -5.56 5.79 2.72
CA LEU A 311 -6.36 6.66 3.58
C LEU A 311 -7.81 6.20 3.61
N HIS A 312 -8.51 6.59 4.66
CA HIS A 312 -9.96 6.45 4.78
C HIS A 312 -10.63 7.81 4.54
N GLY A 313 -11.93 7.82 4.24
CA GLY A 313 -12.68 9.06 4.23
C GLY A 313 -13.61 9.24 3.04
N VAL A 314 -13.89 10.48 2.76
CA VAL A 314 -14.82 10.91 1.73
C VAL A 314 -14.20 12.00 0.88
N ILE A 315 -14.38 11.88 -0.43
CA ILE A 315 -14.11 12.94 -1.42
C ILE A 315 -15.41 13.22 -2.16
N ASP A 316 -15.79 14.49 -2.27
CA ASP A 316 -16.95 14.94 -3.01
C ASP A 316 -16.56 16.04 -3.99
N SER A 317 -16.76 15.80 -5.29
CA SER A 317 -16.42 16.76 -6.33
C SER A 317 -17.34 16.60 -7.55
N PRO A 318 -18.01 17.67 -7.99
CA PRO A 318 -18.76 17.68 -9.24
C PRO A 318 -17.87 17.76 -10.47
N ASP A 319 -16.59 18.15 -10.31
CA ASP A 319 -15.66 18.37 -11.42
C ASP A 319 -14.91 17.09 -11.83
N ILE A 320 -15.18 15.97 -11.17
CA ILE A 320 -14.66 14.67 -11.57
C ILE A 320 -15.53 14.12 -12.70
N PRO A 321 -14.96 13.91 -13.90
CA PRO A 321 -15.74 13.44 -15.03
C PRO A 321 -16.17 11.97 -14.83
N LEU A 322 -17.47 11.77 -14.80
CA LEU A 322 -18.10 10.46 -14.66
C LEU A 322 -18.66 10.01 -16.02
N ASN A 323 -18.67 8.69 -16.24
CA ASN A 323 -19.43 8.12 -17.35
C ASN A 323 -20.96 8.24 -17.09
N VAL A 324 -21.77 7.88 -18.07
CA VAL A 324 -23.25 7.94 -17.97
C VAL A 324 -23.79 7.14 -16.79
N SER A 325 -23.19 5.99 -16.49
CA SER A 325 -23.56 5.14 -15.36
C SER A 325 -22.96 5.57 -14.02
N ARG A 326 -22.11 6.63 -14.00
CA ARG A 326 -21.35 7.08 -12.82
C ARG A 326 -20.55 5.97 -12.14
N SER A 327 -20.29 4.87 -12.86
CA SER A 327 -19.58 3.69 -12.31
C SER A 327 -18.09 3.70 -12.59
N TYR A 328 -17.64 4.50 -13.56
CA TYR A 328 -16.25 4.57 -13.99
C TYR A 328 -15.80 6.01 -14.17
N LEU A 329 -14.54 6.23 -13.81
CA LEU A 329 -13.87 7.51 -13.96
C LEU A 329 -13.28 7.65 -15.36
N GLN A 330 -13.40 8.81 -15.96
CA GLN A 330 -12.72 9.14 -17.20
C GLN A 330 -11.39 9.82 -16.85
N SER A 331 -10.29 9.38 -17.48
CA SER A 331 -8.98 10.04 -17.34
C SER A 331 -9.06 11.44 -17.95
N ASP A 332 -8.96 12.47 -17.11
CA ASP A 332 -9.03 13.88 -17.53
C ASP A 332 -7.94 14.71 -16.84
N SER A 333 -7.66 15.88 -17.43
CA SER A 333 -6.74 16.89 -16.89
C SER A 333 -7.17 17.39 -15.49
N ASN A 334 -8.47 17.45 -15.20
CA ASN A 334 -8.99 17.88 -13.91
C ASN A 334 -8.69 16.87 -12.81
N VAL A 335 -8.78 15.57 -13.09
CA VAL A 335 -8.40 14.49 -12.16
C VAL A 335 -6.95 14.64 -11.72
N LYS A 336 -6.03 14.92 -12.65
CA LYS A 336 -4.61 15.18 -12.31
C LYS A 336 -4.44 16.39 -11.40
N LYS A 337 -5.16 17.48 -11.65
CA LYS A 337 -5.10 18.68 -10.79
C LYS A 337 -5.63 18.39 -9.38
N ILE A 338 -6.74 17.65 -9.26
CA ILE A 338 -7.30 17.22 -7.97
C ILE A 338 -6.29 16.34 -7.23
N SER A 339 -5.72 15.34 -7.91
CA SER A 339 -4.70 14.45 -7.35
C SER A 339 -3.48 15.22 -6.82
N THR A 340 -2.94 16.14 -7.61
CA THR A 340 -1.81 17.00 -7.21
C THR A 340 -2.17 17.88 -6.01
N TYR A 341 -3.38 18.44 -5.99
CA TYR A 341 -3.86 19.26 -4.88
C TYR A 341 -3.98 18.45 -3.58
N ILE A 342 -4.59 17.27 -3.63
CA ILE A 342 -4.72 16.38 -2.47
C ILE A 342 -3.33 16.01 -1.93
N THR A 343 -2.40 15.61 -2.82
CA THR A 343 -1.00 15.31 -2.44
C THR A 343 -0.33 16.50 -1.74
N LYS A 344 -0.54 17.71 -2.27
CA LYS A 344 -0.02 18.91 -1.65
C LYS A 344 -0.61 19.13 -0.24
N LYS A 345 -1.92 19.02 -0.09
CA LYS A 345 -2.59 19.20 1.21
C LYS A 345 -2.16 18.17 2.23
N VAL A 346 -1.97 16.92 1.82
CA VAL A 346 -1.43 15.85 2.66
C VAL A 346 -0.02 16.22 3.12
N SER A 347 0.87 16.60 2.20
CA SER A 347 2.25 17.01 2.53
C SER A 347 2.28 18.20 3.48
N ASP A 348 1.47 19.24 3.21
CA ASP A 348 1.40 20.46 4.03
C ASP A 348 0.90 20.13 5.45
N ARG A 349 -0.07 19.22 5.59
CA ARG A 349 -0.60 18.79 6.89
C ARG A 349 0.44 18.01 7.70
N LEU A 350 1.11 17.03 7.07
CA LEU A 350 2.19 16.25 7.70
C LEU A 350 3.32 17.18 8.18
N GLN A 351 3.75 18.11 7.32
CA GLN A 351 4.77 19.10 7.66
C GLN A 351 4.33 20.02 8.80
N SER A 352 3.04 20.41 8.83
CA SER A 352 2.48 21.25 9.91
C SER A 352 2.49 20.51 11.25
N ILE A 353 2.08 19.23 11.28
CA ILE A 353 2.13 18.43 12.53
C ILE A 353 3.57 18.30 13.00
N PHE A 354 4.50 17.94 12.10
CA PHE A 354 5.93 17.83 12.43
C PHE A 354 6.50 19.12 13.02
N LYS A 355 6.16 20.29 12.44
CA LYS A 355 6.67 21.59 12.93
C LYS A 355 6.06 22.04 14.25
N ASN A 356 4.77 21.79 14.44
CA ASN A 356 4.03 22.30 15.59
C ASN A 356 4.18 21.41 16.83
N ASP A 357 4.24 20.08 16.62
CA ASP A 357 4.41 19.10 17.68
C ASP A 357 5.21 17.90 17.20
N ARG A 358 6.53 18.06 17.21
CA ARG A 358 7.46 17.02 16.82
C ARG A 358 7.32 15.75 17.65
N LYS A 359 7.06 15.85 18.94
CA LYS A 359 6.92 14.68 19.82
C LYS A 359 5.68 13.87 19.50
N ASP A 360 4.56 14.54 19.22
CA ASP A 360 3.35 13.86 18.75
C ASP A 360 3.56 13.19 17.39
N PHE A 361 4.30 13.84 16.49
CA PHE A 361 4.67 13.25 15.20
C PHE A 361 5.55 12.01 15.35
N GLU A 362 6.58 12.06 16.21
CA GLU A 362 7.45 10.93 16.54
C GLU A 362 6.66 9.76 17.15
N ALA A 363 5.72 10.05 18.06
CA ALA A 363 4.86 9.02 18.67
C ALA A 363 3.94 8.31 17.64
N LYS A 364 3.62 8.98 16.53
CA LYS A 364 2.80 8.45 15.44
C LYS A 364 3.63 7.88 14.28
N TRP A 365 4.96 8.01 14.34
CA TRP A 365 5.84 7.69 13.20
C TRP A 365 5.70 6.27 12.71
N ASP A 366 5.62 5.29 13.59
CA ASP A 366 5.54 3.87 13.20
C ASP A 366 4.26 3.57 12.39
N ASP A 367 3.17 4.30 12.64
CA ASP A 367 1.93 4.23 11.85
C ASP A 367 2.00 5.09 10.57
N LEU A 368 2.76 6.20 10.57
CA LEU A 368 2.87 7.13 9.43
C LEU A 368 3.92 6.71 8.42
N LYS A 369 4.97 6.02 8.87
CA LYS A 369 6.13 5.61 8.08
C LYS A 369 5.74 4.98 6.73
N ILE A 370 4.74 4.12 6.73
CA ILE A 370 4.31 3.38 5.54
C ILE A 370 3.73 4.33 4.46
N PHE A 371 2.89 5.30 4.86
CA PHE A 371 2.32 6.28 3.93
C PHE A 371 3.40 7.18 3.34
N ILE A 372 4.30 7.66 4.21
CA ILE A 372 5.36 8.57 3.82
C ILE A 372 6.36 7.87 2.90
N ASN A 373 6.84 6.69 3.28
CA ASN A 373 7.78 5.92 2.48
C ASN A 373 7.19 5.51 1.13
N TYR A 374 5.93 5.04 1.10
CA TYR A 374 5.28 4.68 -0.16
C TYR A 374 5.12 5.90 -1.08
N GLY A 375 4.73 7.05 -0.53
CA GLY A 375 4.65 8.29 -1.27
C GLY A 375 6.00 8.75 -1.82
N MET A 376 7.07 8.68 -1.02
CA MET A 376 8.43 9.03 -1.43
C MET A 376 8.98 8.11 -2.53
N LEU A 377 8.63 6.83 -2.50
CA LEU A 377 9.04 5.85 -3.52
C LEU A 377 8.31 6.02 -4.86
N THR A 378 7.08 6.54 -4.85
CA THR A 378 6.21 6.56 -6.03
C THR A 378 5.98 7.94 -6.63
N GLN A 379 6.26 9.02 -5.88
CA GLN A 379 5.97 10.40 -6.29
C GLN A 379 7.15 11.33 -5.98
N GLU A 380 7.84 11.79 -7.02
CA GLU A 380 9.00 12.69 -6.91
C GLU A 380 8.65 14.01 -6.18
N ASP A 381 7.54 14.66 -6.58
CA ASP A 381 7.08 15.91 -5.96
C ASP A 381 6.75 15.74 -4.46
N PHE A 382 6.33 14.54 -4.07
CA PHE A 382 6.09 14.23 -2.66
C PHE A 382 7.41 14.00 -1.91
N TYR A 383 8.39 13.32 -2.53
CA TYR A 383 9.73 13.14 -1.97
C TYR A 383 10.37 14.48 -1.62
N ASP A 384 10.34 15.46 -2.52
CA ASP A 384 10.95 16.78 -2.33
C ASP A 384 10.41 17.55 -1.11
N LYS A 385 9.18 17.24 -0.72
CA LYS A 385 8.58 17.80 0.49
C LYS A 385 8.79 16.94 1.72
N ALA A 386 8.59 15.62 1.56
CA ALA A 386 8.60 14.67 2.65
C ALA A 386 10.00 14.47 3.26
N ASN A 387 11.08 14.61 2.49
CA ASN A 387 12.44 14.52 2.98
C ASN A 387 12.77 15.51 4.12
N LYS A 388 11.96 16.58 4.29
CA LYS A 388 12.12 17.60 5.34
C LYS A 388 11.51 17.21 6.69
N PHE A 389 10.63 16.22 6.70
CA PHE A 389 9.92 15.75 7.90
C PHE A 389 9.89 14.23 8.02
N SER A 390 10.40 13.51 7.03
CA SER A 390 10.58 12.06 7.15
C SER A 390 11.63 11.75 8.20
N LEU A 391 11.39 10.71 9.00
CA LEU A 391 12.24 10.36 10.12
C LEU A 391 12.94 9.03 9.88
N MET A 392 14.15 8.93 10.45
CA MET A 392 14.86 7.69 10.69
C MET A 392 14.80 7.38 12.19
N LYS A 393 14.54 6.14 12.53
CA LYS A 393 14.51 5.64 13.91
C LYS A 393 15.77 4.82 14.15
N ASP A 394 16.49 5.07 15.25
CA ASP A 394 17.61 4.24 15.65
C ASP A 394 17.17 3.06 16.53
N THR A 395 18.13 2.16 16.83
CA THR A 395 17.89 1.00 17.70
C THR A 395 17.72 1.34 19.18
N ASP A 396 17.89 2.61 19.56
CA ASP A 396 17.61 3.12 20.91
C ASP A 396 16.24 3.80 21.00
N GLY A 397 15.51 3.87 19.85
CA GLY A 397 14.18 4.48 19.77
C GLY A 397 14.17 5.98 19.56
N ASN A 398 15.31 6.60 19.24
CA ASN A 398 15.39 8.02 18.93
C ASN A 398 15.04 8.25 17.44
N TYR A 399 14.49 9.43 17.16
CA TYR A 399 14.05 9.83 15.83
C TYR A 399 14.86 11.02 15.32
N TYR A 400 15.24 10.95 14.04
CA TYR A 400 16.04 11.95 13.37
C TYR A 400 15.51 12.22 11.97
N THR A 401 15.55 13.49 11.53
CA THR A 401 15.46 13.79 10.09
C THR A 401 16.74 13.34 9.39
N TYR A 402 16.72 13.26 8.06
CA TYR A 402 17.91 12.84 7.30
C TYR A 402 19.13 13.73 7.56
N GLU A 403 18.94 15.04 7.69
CA GLU A 403 20.02 15.99 7.98
C GLU A 403 20.54 15.88 9.42
N GLU A 404 19.65 15.66 10.38
CA GLU A 404 20.03 15.42 11.78
C GLU A 404 20.84 14.14 11.92
N TYR A 405 20.39 13.04 11.29
CA TYR A 405 21.09 11.77 11.34
C TYR A 405 22.44 11.84 10.62
N LYS A 406 22.48 12.45 9.45
CA LYS A 406 23.72 12.73 8.73
C LYS A 406 24.75 13.46 9.60
N SER A 407 24.28 14.50 10.32
CA SER A 407 25.16 15.27 11.22
C SER A 407 25.62 14.45 12.42
N LEU A 408 24.77 13.57 12.96
CA LEU A 408 25.09 12.70 14.10
C LEU A 408 26.22 11.72 13.76
N ILE A 409 26.15 11.09 12.60
CA ILE A 409 27.05 9.97 12.25
C ILE A 409 28.31 10.41 11.48
N LYS A 410 28.38 11.66 11.02
CA LYS A 410 29.41 12.15 10.09
C LYS A 410 30.83 11.88 10.55
N ASP A 411 31.14 12.14 11.81
CA ASP A 411 32.51 12.06 12.33
C ASP A 411 32.97 10.62 12.54
N ASN A 412 32.03 9.73 12.95
CA ASN A 412 32.37 8.37 13.32
C ASN A 412 32.13 7.36 12.17
N GLN A 413 31.17 7.61 11.28
CA GLN A 413 30.72 6.65 10.27
C GLN A 413 31.04 7.05 8.84
N THR A 414 32.03 7.94 8.63
CA THR A 414 32.59 8.23 7.30
C THR A 414 33.73 7.24 7.03
N ASP A 415 33.69 6.57 5.88
CA ASP A 415 34.74 5.68 5.41
C ASP A 415 35.96 6.45 4.85
N LYS A 416 37.05 5.72 4.55
CA LYS A 416 38.27 6.30 3.95
C LYS A 416 38.06 6.97 2.58
N ASP A 417 37.00 6.57 1.85
CA ASP A 417 36.69 7.09 0.53
C ASP A 417 35.71 8.30 0.62
N GLY A 418 35.36 8.70 1.84
CA GLY A 418 34.47 9.82 2.14
C GLY A 418 33.01 9.52 1.97
N ASN A 419 32.61 8.23 1.96
CA ASN A 419 31.21 7.84 1.98
C ASN A 419 30.71 7.77 3.42
N LEU A 420 29.51 8.25 3.64
CA LEU A 420 28.83 8.17 4.92
C LEU A 420 28.08 6.85 5.03
N ILE A 421 28.43 6.03 6.01
CA ILE A 421 27.89 4.68 6.18
C ILE A 421 26.74 4.70 7.19
N TYR A 422 25.54 4.45 6.70
CA TYR A 422 24.32 4.31 7.50
C TYR A 422 24.18 2.84 7.91
N LEU A 423 24.63 2.52 9.12
CA LEU A 423 24.45 1.17 9.66
C LEU A 423 23.00 0.95 10.03
N TYR A 424 22.47 -0.23 9.73
CA TYR A 424 21.09 -0.56 10.06
C TYR A 424 20.90 -2.01 10.51
N SER A 425 19.85 -2.24 11.28
CA SER A 425 19.32 -3.53 11.66
C SER A 425 17.86 -3.64 11.19
N ASN A 426 17.45 -4.83 10.77
CA ASN A 426 16.07 -5.15 10.46
C ASN A 426 15.42 -6.09 11.50
N ASN A 427 16.19 -6.57 12.47
CA ASN A 427 15.71 -7.42 13.56
C ASN A 427 16.58 -7.21 14.80
N LEU A 428 16.03 -6.53 15.80
CA LEU A 428 16.76 -6.18 17.02
C LEU A 428 17.24 -7.39 17.81
N ASP A 429 16.43 -8.44 17.90
CA ASP A 429 16.73 -9.62 18.71
C ASP A 429 17.79 -10.51 18.03
N GLU A 430 17.61 -10.78 16.74
CA GLU A 430 18.54 -11.65 16.01
C GLU A 430 19.90 -11.00 15.77
N GLN A 431 19.95 -9.68 15.65
CA GLN A 431 21.16 -8.91 15.35
C GLN A 431 21.75 -8.21 16.57
N TYR A 432 21.26 -8.52 17.78
CA TYR A 432 21.66 -7.83 19.00
C TYR A 432 23.16 -7.75 19.19
N SER A 433 23.91 -8.86 19.00
CA SER A 433 25.36 -8.89 19.18
C SER A 433 26.13 -7.98 18.21
N TYR A 434 25.63 -7.83 16.99
CA TYR A 434 26.22 -6.93 15.98
C TYR A 434 25.89 -5.46 16.30
N ILE A 435 24.67 -5.19 16.76
CA ILE A 435 24.25 -3.86 17.22
C ILE A 435 25.11 -3.44 18.41
N ASP A 436 25.28 -4.31 19.40
CA ASP A 436 26.11 -4.03 20.59
C ASP A 436 27.56 -3.77 20.21
N ALA A 437 28.15 -4.56 19.33
CA ALA A 437 29.49 -4.35 18.81
C ALA A 437 29.65 -3.00 18.10
N ALA A 438 28.64 -2.60 17.31
CA ALA A 438 28.63 -1.30 16.63
C ALA A 438 28.54 -0.14 17.64
N LYS A 439 27.65 -0.23 18.62
CA LYS A 439 27.52 0.76 19.69
C LYS A 439 28.79 0.91 20.55
N ASN A 440 29.46 -0.19 20.86
CA ASN A 440 30.72 -0.17 21.58
C ASN A 440 31.86 0.53 20.82
N LYS A 441 31.77 0.59 19.47
CA LYS A 441 32.65 1.40 18.62
C LYS A 441 32.19 2.87 18.50
N GLY A 442 31.09 3.26 19.15
CA GLY A 442 30.50 4.59 19.07
C GLY A 442 29.72 4.84 17.79
N TYR A 443 29.31 3.77 17.09
CA TYR A 443 28.45 3.87 15.90
C TYR A 443 26.98 3.88 16.28
N ASN A 444 26.17 4.66 15.56
CA ASN A 444 24.73 4.62 15.65
C ASN A 444 24.15 3.64 14.60
N VAL A 445 23.10 2.92 14.95
CA VAL A 445 22.47 1.91 14.12
C VAL A 445 20.99 2.23 13.95
N LEU A 446 20.51 2.34 12.71
CA LEU A 446 19.11 2.53 12.38
C LEU A 446 18.32 1.23 12.54
N LEU A 447 17.05 1.36 12.88
CA LEU A 447 16.06 0.29 12.82
C LEU A 447 15.27 0.40 11.51
N MET A 448 15.44 -0.59 10.63
CA MET A 448 14.80 -0.67 9.32
C MET A 448 14.07 -2.03 9.20
N ASP A 449 12.97 -2.16 9.91
CA ASP A 449 12.15 -3.38 10.06
C ASP A 449 10.84 -3.33 9.23
N GLY A 450 10.65 -2.27 8.46
CA GLY A 450 9.45 -2.04 7.65
C GLY A 450 9.50 -2.73 6.29
N GLN A 451 8.34 -3.07 5.75
CA GLN A 451 8.20 -3.75 4.45
C GLN A 451 8.78 -2.96 3.26
N LEU A 452 8.80 -1.63 3.34
CA LEU A 452 9.31 -0.75 2.28
C LEU A 452 10.78 -0.37 2.48
N ASP A 453 11.42 -0.76 3.58
CA ASP A 453 12.74 -0.26 3.95
C ASP A 453 13.83 -0.69 2.95
N VAL A 454 13.74 -1.89 2.34
CA VAL A 454 14.67 -2.31 1.28
C VAL A 454 14.61 -1.39 0.06
N ALA A 455 13.40 -1.03 -0.37
CA ALA A 455 13.19 -0.09 -1.47
C ALA A 455 13.65 1.32 -1.09
N MET A 456 13.35 1.75 0.15
CA MET A 456 13.79 3.04 0.69
C MET A 456 15.32 3.15 0.72
N VAL A 457 16.03 2.13 1.17
CA VAL A 457 17.50 2.09 1.15
C VAL A 457 18.03 2.34 -0.26
N SER A 458 17.51 1.60 -1.25
CA SER A 458 17.95 1.74 -2.65
C SER A 458 17.69 3.15 -3.21
N MET A 459 16.56 3.74 -2.88
CA MET A 459 16.20 5.10 -3.29
C MET A 459 17.07 6.15 -2.59
N LEU A 460 17.28 6.02 -1.27
CA LEU A 460 18.07 6.97 -0.49
C LEU A 460 19.54 6.98 -0.91
N GLU A 461 20.13 5.83 -1.24
CA GLU A 461 21.49 5.76 -1.78
C GLU A 461 21.65 6.48 -3.11
N GLN A 462 20.58 6.56 -3.91
CA GLN A 462 20.58 7.33 -5.17
C GLN A 462 20.38 8.84 -4.95
N LYS A 463 19.57 9.20 -3.94
CA LYS A 463 19.19 10.60 -3.67
C LYS A 463 20.16 11.34 -2.74
N LEU A 464 20.80 10.63 -1.82
CA LEU A 464 21.74 11.21 -0.87
C LEU A 464 23.18 11.07 -1.40
N GLU A 465 23.90 12.19 -1.43
CA GLU A 465 25.28 12.20 -1.91
C GLU A 465 26.20 11.39 -0.98
N LYS A 466 27.05 10.55 -1.56
CA LYS A 466 28.05 9.75 -0.83
C LYS A 466 27.47 8.99 0.35
N CYS A 467 26.27 8.44 0.20
CA CYS A 467 25.54 7.68 1.19
C CYS A 467 25.55 6.20 0.84
N ARG A 468 25.84 5.35 1.80
CA ARG A 468 25.75 3.90 1.68
C ARG A 468 25.09 3.32 2.92
N PHE A 469 24.09 2.47 2.73
CA PHE A 469 23.47 1.70 3.79
C PHE A 469 24.14 0.33 3.90
N THR A 470 24.46 -0.08 5.13
CA THR A 470 25.11 -1.35 5.39
C THR A 470 24.46 -2.00 6.63
N ARG A 471 23.98 -3.24 6.47
CA ARG A 471 23.39 -3.96 7.61
C ARG A 471 24.49 -4.39 8.58
N VAL A 472 24.21 -4.33 9.88
CA VAL A 472 25.23 -4.55 10.94
C VAL A 472 25.88 -5.94 10.92
N ASP A 473 25.21 -6.93 10.36
CA ASP A 473 25.70 -8.32 10.24
C ASP A 473 26.27 -8.65 8.86
N SER A 474 26.47 -7.65 8.00
CA SER A 474 26.98 -7.86 6.64
C SER A 474 28.49 -8.15 6.60
N ASP A 475 29.22 -7.67 7.58
CA ASP A 475 30.65 -7.96 7.78
C ASP A 475 31.02 -7.76 9.26
N VAL A 476 32.24 -8.07 9.62
CA VAL A 476 32.80 -7.75 10.93
C VAL A 476 32.85 -6.22 11.13
N ILE A 477 32.72 -5.76 12.37
CA ILE A 477 32.56 -4.34 12.69
C ILE A 477 33.69 -3.45 12.12
N ASP A 478 34.93 -3.95 12.07
CA ASP A 478 36.09 -3.21 11.57
C ASP A 478 36.11 -3.06 10.04
N ARG A 479 35.30 -3.85 9.32
CA ARG A 479 35.14 -3.75 7.86
C ARG A 479 33.84 -3.02 7.44
N LEU A 480 32.86 -2.93 8.32
CA LEU A 480 31.60 -2.24 8.00
C LEU A 480 31.86 -0.79 7.59
N ILE A 481 32.81 -0.13 8.27
CA ILE A 481 33.27 1.22 7.95
C ILE A 481 34.79 1.14 7.74
N ALA A 482 35.22 1.10 6.48
CA ALA A 482 36.64 1.03 6.14
C ALA A 482 37.33 2.35 6.52
N LYS A 483 38.25 2.29 7.51
CA LYS A 483 39.11 3.39 7.94
C LYS A 483 40.56 3.16 7.59
N ASP A 484 41.35 4.22 7.50
CA ASP A 484 42.81 4.16 7.30
C ASP A 484 43.53 3.79 8.61
N GLU A 485 43.14 2.71 9.26
CA GLU A 485 43.79 2.21 10.44
C GLU A 485 44.87 1.17 10.00
N PRO A 486 46.03 1.13 10.70
CA PRO A 486 47.03 0.11 10.42
C PRO A 486 46.41 -1.28 10.65
N LYS A 487 46.37 -2.08 9.58
CA LYS A 487 45.94 -3.48 9.69
C LYS A 487 46.91 -4.22 10.60
N GLY A 488 46.36 -4.98 11.57
CA GLY A 488 47.19 -5.91 12.38
C GLY A 488 47.97 -6.86 11.49
N GLU A 489 49.03 -7.53 12.06
CA GLU A 489 49.82 -8.50 11.32
C GLU A 489 48.89 -9.58 10.72
N GLU A 490 48.87 -9.65 9.39
CA GLU A 490 48.11 -10.71 8.71
C GLU A 490 48.83 -12.07 8.96
N LEU A 491 48.03 -13.07 9.32
CA LEU A 491 48.52 -14.45 9.40
C LEU A 491 49.06 -14.89 8.05
N ALA A 492 50.18 -15.62 8.08
CA ALA A 492 50.76 -16.25 6.89
C ALA A 492 49.74 -17.17 6.20
N ALA A 493 49.77 -17.22 4.87
CA ALA A 493 48.79 -17.97 4.06
C ALA A 493 48.63 -19.43 4.51
N GLU A 494 49.72 -20.10 4.83
CA GLU A 494 49.74 -21.47 5.34
C GLU A 494 48.92 -21.64 6.63
N LYS A 495 49.03 -20.68 7.56
CA LYS A 495 48.29 -20.69 8.83
C LYS A 495 46.78 -20.43 8.60
N LYS A 496 46.45 -19.54 7.64
CA LYS A 496 45.07 -19.29 7.20
C LYS A 496 44.44 -20.55 6.62
N ASP A 497 45.18 -21.28 5.77
CA ASP A 497 44.71 -22.51 5.14
C ASP A 497 44.42 -23.62 6.18
N ILE A 498 45.29 -23.78 7.17
CA ILE A 498 45.07 -24.75 8.25
C ILE A 498 43.81 -24.42 9.04
N LEU A 499 43.64 -23.18 9.50
CA LEU A 499 42.46 -22.77 10.24
C LEU A 499 41.19 -22.95 9.40
N SER A 500 41.21 -22.53 8.14
CA SER A 500 40.08 -22.66 7.24
C SER A 500 39.67 -24.13 7.04
N ALA A 501 40.61 -25.04 6.83
CA ALA A 501 40.35 -26.47 6.68
C ALA A 501 39.75 -27.08 7.95
N VAL A 502 40.36 -26.77 9.11
CA VAL A 502 39.94 -27.27 10.43
C VAL A 502 38.49 -26.87 10.71
N PHE A 503 38.15 -25.60 10.60
CA PHE A 503 36.83 -25.11 10.94
C PHE A 503 35.77 -25.45 9.86
N ARG A 504 36.11 -25.40 8.56
CA ARG A 504 35.23 -25.80 7.46
C ARG A 504 34.72 -27.23 7.62
N SER A 505 35.61 -28.15 8.07
CA SER A 505 35.27 -29.56 8.26
C SER A 505 34.18 -29.80 9.32
N GLN A 506 33.95 -28.85 10.23
CA GLN A 506 32.96 -28.94 11.32
C GLN A 506 31.65 -28.17 11.04
N LEU A 507 31.59 -27.42 9.92
CA LEU A 507 30.38 -26.74 9.53
C LEU A 507 29.31 -27.72 9.01
N PRO A 508 28.04 -27.56 9.36
CA PRO A 508 27.00 -28.46 8.89
C PRO A 508 26.70 -28.22 7.40
N THR A 509 26.32 -29.29 6.70
CA THR A 509 25.69 -29.16 5.37
C THR A 509 24.24 -28.78 5.55
N MET A 510 23.84 -27.64 5.06
CA MET A 510 22.46 -27.12 5.14
C MET A 510 21.88 -26.92 3.73
N ASN A 511 20.57 -27.14 3.58
CA ASN A 511 19.93 -26.97 2.28
C ASN A 511 19.92 -25.48 1.86
N LYS A 512 20.41 -25.20 0.65
CA LYS A 512 20.54 -23.85 0.10
C LYS A 512 21.37 -22.88 0.98
N VAL A 513 22.39 -23.38 1.68
CA VAL A 513 23.35 -22.57 2.45
C VAL A 513 24.78 -23.01 2.13
N GLU A 514 25.62 -22.04 1.85
CA GLU A 514 27.04 -22.21 1.63
C GLU A 514 27.86 -21.36 2.61
N PHE A 515 28.92 -21.97 3.19
CA PHE A 515 29.80 -21.30 4.11
C PHE A 515 31.18 -21.09 3.48
N ASN A 516 31.65 -19.86 3.50
CA ASN A 516 33.02 -19.50 3.20
C ASN A 516 33.77 -19.22 4.52
N VAL A 517 34.96 -19.82 4.72
CA VAL A 517 35.71 -19.62 5.95
C VAL A 517 36.91 -18.72 5.67
N GLU A 518 37.01 -17.64 6.41
CA GLU A 518 38.10 -16.68 6.32
C GLU A 518 38.66 -16.32 7.71
N THR A 519 39.88 -15.78 7.75
CA THR A 519 40.54 -15.36 8.99
C THR A 519 40.75 -13.84 9.00
N GLN A 520 40.56 -13.22 10.16
CA GLN A 520 40.79 -11.78 10.36
C GLN A 520 41.30 -11.51 11.79
N ALA A 521 42.18 -10.52 11.93
CA ALA A 521 42.54 -9.95 13.22
C ALA A 521 41.38 -9.06 13.71
N MET A 522 40.78 -9.41 14.87
CA MET A 522 39.65 -8.70 15.47
C MET A 522 39.90 -8.31 16.94
N GLY A 523 41.16 -8.36 17.37
CA GLY A 523 41.57 -8.12 18.75
C GLY A 523 41.34 -9.33 19.69
N GLU A 524 42.07 -9.37 20.77
CA GLU A 524 42.05 -10.52 21.71
C GLU A 524 40.73 -10.70 22.45
N ASN A 525 39.98 -9.61 22.63
CA ASN A 525 38.69 -9.60 23.32
C ASN A 525 37.49 -9.75 22.36
N GLY A 526 37.73 -9.78 21.05
CA GLY A 526 36.68 -10.01 20.06
C GLY A 526 36.11 -11.43 20.10
N SER A 527 34.95 -11.66 19.51
CA SER A 527 34.41 -13.02 19.37
C SER A 527 35.40 -13.94 18.63
N PRO A 528 35.54 -15.21 19.06
CA PRO A 528 36.44 -16.14 18.38
C PRO A 528 36.04 -16.46 16.95
N ILE A 529 34.70 -16.50 16.69
CA ILE A 529 34.11 -16.75 15.38
C ILE A 529 32.89 -15.83 15.22
N MET A 530 32.74 -15.24 14.04
CA MET A 530 31.57 -14.52 13.64
C MET A 530 31.04 -15.08 12.31
N ILE A 531 29.71 -15.08 12.12
CA ILE A 531 29.09 -15.45 10.86
C ILE A 531 28.45 -14.18 10.27
N THR A 532 28.86 -13.80 9.07
CA THR A 532 28.35 -12.61 8.38
C THR A 532 27.76 -12.99 7.03
N GLN A 533 26.87 -12.13 6.50
CA GLN A 533 26.23 -12.36 5.20
C GLN A 533 26.42 -11.15 4.30
N SER A 534 27.03 -11.35 3.11
CA SER A 534 27.29 -10.27 2.16
C SER A 534 26.06 -9.42 1.88
N GLU A 535 26.19 -8.11 2.09
CA GLU A 535 25.12 -7.12 1.85
C GLU A 535 24.57 -7.21 0.42
N TYR A 536 25.46 -7.32 -0.57
CA TYR A 536 25.09 -7.36 -1.98
C TYR A 536 24.20 -8.57 -2.30
N MET A 537 24.63 -9.78 -1.94
CA MET A 537 23.89 -11.01 -2.24
C MET A 537 22.54 -11.03 -1.53
N ARG A 538 22.53 -10.58 -0.29
CA ARG A 538 21.28 -10.50 0.49
C ARG A 538 20.28 -9.52 -0.13
N ARG A 539 20.71 -8.31 -0.50
CA ARG A 539 19.84 -7.34 -1.16
C ARG A 539 19.28 -7.85 -2.49
N MET A 540 20.11 -8.53 -3.29
CA MET A 540 19.64 -9.14 -4.54
C MET A 540 18.55 -10.18 -4.26
N LYS A 541 18.69 -10.95 -3.20
CA LYS A 541 17.70 -11.94 -2.78
C LYS A 541 16.42 -11.30 -2.25
N ASP A 542 16.51 -10.29 -1.39
CA ASP A 542 15.37 -9.53 -0.87
C ASP A 542 14.58 -8.87 -2.02
N MET A 543 15.26 -8.28 -3.00
CA MET A 543 14.63 -7.69 -4.18
C MET A 543 13.98 -8.73 -5.09
N SER A 544 14.46 -9.96 -5.11
CA SER A 544 13.87 -11.04 -5.93
C SER A 544 12.43 -11.39 -5.53
N HIS A 545 12.06 -11.13 -4.27
CA HIS A 545 10.70 -11.31 -3.76
C HIS A 545 9.75 -10.17 -4.18
N ILE A 546 10.30 -9.03 -4.58
CA ILE A 546 9.53 -7.82 -4.92
C ILE A 546 9.44 -7.62 -6.43
N GLN A 547 10.48 -8.00 -7.20
CA GLN A 547 10.57 -7.80 -8.64
C GLN A 547 10.58 -9.13 -9.41
N ALA A 548 9.54 -9.37 -10.18
CA ALA A 548 9.36 -10.61 -10.96
C ALA A 548 10.54 -10.94 -11.92
N GLY A 549 11.32 -9.95 -12.36
CA GLY A 549 12.50 -10.13 -13.22
C GLY A 549 13.76 -10.65 -12.51
N MET A 550 13.77 -10.71 -11.16
CA MET A 550 14.92 -11.11 -10.35
C MET A 550 14.75 -12.48 -9.66
N SER A 551 13.77 -13.27 -10.04
CA SER A 551 13.44 -14.57 -9.42
C SER A 551 14.64 -15.54 -9.35
N PHE A 552 15.60 -15.42 -10.28
CA PHE A 552 16.83 -16.23 -10.29
C PHE A 552 17.64 -16.08 -8.99
N TYR A 553 17.75 -14.87 -8.45
CA TYR A 553 18.48 -14.64 -7.19
C TYR A 553 17.80 -15.28 -5.98
N GLY A 554 16.48 -15.43 -5.99
CA GLY A 554 15.73 -16.14 -4.96
C GLY A 554 16.01 -17.65 -4.88
N GLU A 555 16.48 -18.24 -5.98
CA GLU A 555 16.86 -19.66 -6.05
C GLU A 555 18.31 -19.93 -5.63
N MET A 556 19.17 -18.91 -5.57
CA MET A 556 20.57 -19.05 -5.18
C MET A 556 20.72 -19.44 -3.71
N PRO A 557 21.76 -20.21 -3.33
CA PRO A 557 22.04 -20.50 -1.94
C PRO A 557 22.40 -19.23 -1.15
N ASP A 558 22.08 -19.21 0.13
CA ASP A 558 22.56 -18.19 1.04
C ASP A 558 24.05 -18.39 1.31
N MET A 559 24.84 -17.39 1.00
CA MET A 559 26.29 -17.41 1.22
C MET A 559 26.62 -16.68 2.53
N PHE A 560 27.20 -17.39 3.45
CA PHE A 560 27.69 -16.86 4.73
C PHE A 560 29.21 -16.93 4.82
N ASN A 561 29.83 -15.90 5.39
CA ASN A 561 31.24 -15.89 5.74
C ASN A 561 31.39 -16.24 7.22
N VAL A 562 32.16 -17.27 7.49
CA VAL A 562 32.58 -17.67 8.84
C VAL A 562 33.95 -17.05 9.07
N VAL A 563 33.99 -15.95 9.83
CA VAL A 563 35.18 -15.16 10.09
C VAL A 563 35.83 -15.63 11.40
N LEU A 564 37.02 -16.17 11.30
CA LEU A 564 37.80 -16.63 12.44
C LEU A 564 38.69 -15.49 12.96
N ASN A 565 38.60 -15.17 14.24
CA ASN A 565 39.42 -14.15 14.86
C ASN A 565 40.83 -14.68 15.15
N SER A 566 41.81 -14.30 14.32
CA SER A 566 43.19 -14.74 14.45
C SER A 566 43.90 -14.25 15.73
N ASP A 567 43.36 -13.22 16.39
CA ASP A 567 43.95 -12.70 17.65
C ASP A 567 43.41 -13.41 18.88
N HIS A 568 42.25 -14.07 18.76
CA HIS A 568 41.62 -14.71 19.91
C HIS A 568 42.40 -15.93 20.41
N LYS A 569 42.63 -16.01 21.73
CA LYS A 569 43.44 -17.04 22.37
C LYS A 569 43.04 -18.48 22.00
N LEU A 570 41.74 -18.78 21.91
CA LEU A 570 41.27 -20.13 21.56
C LEU A 570 41.52 -20.47 20.10
N VAL A 571 41.47 -19.50 19.17
CA VAL A 571 41.78 -19.73 17.75
C VAL A 571 43.28 -19.94 17.55
N LYS A 572 44.12 -19.14 18.25
CA LYS A 572 45.59 -19.36 18.28
C LYS A 572 45.93 -20.74 18.84
N GLN A 573 45.28 -21.15 19.93
CA GLN A 573 45.51 -22.47 20.52
C GLN A 573 45.14 -23.60 19.55
N VAL A 574 43.94 -23.51 18.91
CA VAL A 574 43.51 -24.49 17.89
C VAL A 574 44.53 -24.59 16.75
N LEU A 575 45.12 -23.48 16.29
CA LEU A 575 46.13 -23.48 15.25
C LEU A 575 47.39 -24.21 15.68
N GLU A 576 47.92 -23.93 16.87
CA GLU A 576 49.14 -24.56 17.38
C GLU A 576 48.93 -26.05 17.69
N ASP A 577 47.80 -26.39 18.27
CA ASP A 577 47.42 -27.78 18.55
C ASP A 577 47.25 -28.60 17.26
N ALA A 578 46.61 -28.03 16.22
CA ALA A 578 46.45 -28.68 14.92
C ALA A 578 47.82 -28.92 14.23
N LYS A 579 48.70 -27.92 14.26
CA LYS A 579 50.02 -28.03 13.72
C LYS A 579 50.83 -29.12 14.43
N SER A 580 50.81 -29.14 15.75
CA SER A 580 51.54 -30.12 16.54
C SER A 580 51.02 -31.54 16.34
N ALA A 581 49.68 -31.71 16.34
CA ALA A 581 49.06 -33.03 16.23
C ALA A 581 49.17 -33.67 14.83
N CYS A 582 49.23 -32.86 13.79
CA CYS A 582 49.24 -33.33 12.41
C CYS A 582 50.55 -33.16 11.70
N SER A 583 51.63 -32.69 12.36
CA SER A 583 52.92 -32.33 11.74
C SER A 583 53.52 -33.45 10.89
N ASP A 584 53.58 -34.69 11.41
CA ASP A 584 54.21 -35.84 10.74
C ASP A 584 53.40 -36.24 9.47
N GLU A 585 52.09 -36.12 9.50
CA GLU A 585 51.23 -36.45 8.34
C GLU A 585 51.19 -35.31 7.32
N LEU A 586 51.30 -34.04 7.75
CA LEU A 586 51.25 -32.87 6.88
C LEU A 586 52.56 -32.58 6.15
N LEU A 587 53.71 -32.80 6.77
CA LEU A 587 55.00 -32.46 6.20
C LEU A 587 55.26 -33.03 4.80
N PRO A 588 54.98 -34.31 4.50
CA PRO A 588 55.18 -34.84 3.14
C PRO A 588 54.22 -34.20 2.11
N ILE A 589 52.97 -33.89 2.52
CA ILE A 589 52.00 -33.29 1.65
C ILE A 589 52.35 -31.82 1.36
N GLU A 590 52.75 -31.06 2.36
CA GLU A 590 53.21 -29.68 2.20
C GLU A 590 54.45 -29.57 1.33
N THR A 591 55.35 -30.51 1.45
CA THR A 591 56.54 -30.61 0.57
C THR A 591 56.12 -30.90 -0.88
N SER A 592 55.17 -31.81 -1.09
CA SER A 592 54.59 -32.09 -2.40
C SER A 592 53.90 -30.87 -3.02
N ILE A 593 53.06 -30.18 -2.25
CA ILE A 593 52.37 -28.96 -2.70
C ILE A 593 53.36 -27.85 -3.05
N ALA A 594 54.43 -27.67 -2.27
CA ALA A 594 55.49 -26.70 -2.56
C ALA A 594 56.21 -26.99 -3.89
N ALA A 595 56.54 -28.25 -4.15
CA ALA A 595 57.14 -28.67 -5.40
C ALA A 595 56.19 -28.45 -6.61
N LEU A 596 54.95 -28.83 -6.46
CA LEU A 596 53.92 -28.62 -7.50
C LEU A 596 53.62 -27.13 -7.78
N ASN A 597 53.59 -26.29 -6.76
CA ASN A 597 53.43 -24.83 -6.93
C ASN A 597 54.64 -24.22 -7.67
N PHE A 598 55.86 -24.72 -7.40
CA PHE A 598 57.05 -24.32 -8.16
C PHE A 598 56.90 -24.72 -9.65
N GLU A 599 56.48 -25.95 -9.94
CA GLU A 599 56.24 -26.43 -11.31
C GLU A 599 55.18 -25.59 -12.00
N GLN A 600 54.06 -25.30 -11.32
CA GLN A 600 52.98 -24.41 -11.83
C GLN A 600 53.52 -23.00 -12.18
N SER A 601 54.34 -22.42 -11.32
CA SER A 601 54.95 -21.12 -11.55
C SER A 601 55.85 -21.12 -12.80
N GLU A 602 56.66 -22.17 -13.02
CA GLU A 602 57.47 -22.28 -14.23
C GLU A 602 56.66 -22.47 -15.50
N LEU A 603 55.53 -23.22 -15.44
CA LEU A 603 54.60 -23.37 -16.55
C LEU A 603 53.91 -22.05 -16.86
N ASN A 604 53.49 -21.31 -15.85
CA ASN A 604 52.85 -19.98 -16.03
C ASN A 604 53.84 -18.97 -16.66
N LYS A 605 55.11 -18.95 -16.25
CA LYS A 605 56.13 -18.10 -16.88
C LYS A 605 56.31 -18.40 -18.36
N LYS A 606 56.20 -19.68 -18.80
CA LYS A 606 56.27 -20.04 -20.23
C LYS A 606 55.09 -19.52 -21.04
N GLN A 607 53.98 -19.28 -20.39
CA GLN A 607 52.74 -18.78 -21.00
C GLN A 607 52.60 -17.23 -20.89
N GLU A 608 53.40 -16.58 -20.10
CA GLU A 608 53.37 -15.14 -19.84
C GLU A 608 53.54 -14.35 -21.15
N GLY A 609 52.64 -13.38 -21.39
CA GLY A 609 52.64 -12.53 -22.56
C GLY A 609 52.01 -13.14 -23.84
N LYS A 610 51.58 -14.41 -23.81
CA LYS A 610 50.90 -15.07 -24.93
C LYS A 610 49.39 -14.99 -24.78
N LYS A 611 48.66 -14.84 -25.89
CA LYS A 611 47.20 -14.99 -25.91
C LYS A 611 46.83 -16.47 -25.75
N TYR A 612 45.65 -16.73 -25.19
CA TYR A 612 45.20 -18.12 -24.93
C TYR A 612 45.26 -19.04 -26.16
N ASP A 613 45.01 -18.50 -27.37
CA ASP A 613 45.08 -19.25 -28.64
C ASP A 613 46.51 -19.50 -29.12
N GLU A 614 47.49 -18.77 -28.58
CA GLU A 614 48.92 -18.89 -28.92
C GLU A 614 49.68 -19.87 -28.00
N ILE A 615 49.00 -20.33 -26.93
CA ILE A 615 49.58 -21.30 -25.99
C ILE A 615 49.40 -22.70 -26.56
N LEU A 616 50.49 -23.47 -26.63
CA LEU A 616 50.49 -24.85 -27.09
C LEU A 616 49.52 -25.70 -26.23
N GLN A 617 48.76 -26.59 -26.86
CA GLN A 617 47.85 -27.48 -26.14
C GLN A 617 48.57 -28.32 -25.08
N ALA A 618 49.79 -28.81 -25.37
CA ALA A 618 50.61 -29.56 -24.40
C ALA A 618 50.94 -28.74 -23.13
N ASP A 619 51.16 -27.42 -23.24
CA ASP A 619 51.46 -26.58 -22.08
C ASP A 619 50.15 -26.31 -21.26
N LYS A 620 48.99 -26.22 -21.90
CA LYS A 620 47.68 -26.15 -21.24
C LYS A 620 47.38 -27.44 -20.47
N ASP A 621 47.61 -28.58 -21.11
CA ASP A 621 47.36 -29.89 -20.52
C ASP A 621 48.26 -30.13 -19.34
N ALA A 622 49.57 -29.76 -19.45
CA ALA A 622 50.53 -29.84 -18.36
C ALA A 622 50.15 -28.97 -17.17
N LEU A 623 49.68 -27.73 -17.41
CA LEU A 623 49.23 -26.84 -16.35
C LEU A 623 47.98 -27.41 -15.66
N SER A 624 47.01 -27.89 -16.41
CA SER A 624 45.79 -28.51 -15.87
C SER A 624 46.10 -29.78 -15.05
N GLU A 625 47.09 -30.59 -15.47
CA GLU A 625 47.53 -31.78 -14.72
C GLU A 625 48.18 -31.39 -13.37
N VAL A 626 49.02 -30.35 -13.37
CA VAL A 626 49.66 -29.86 -12.15
C VAL A 626 48.60 -29.26 -11.21
N GLU A 627 47.66 -28.48 -11.72
CA GLU A 627 46.55 -27.94 -10.93
C GLU A 627 45.70 -29.04 -10.29
N LYS A 628 45.42 -30.11 -11.03
CA LYS A 628 44.72 -31.28 -10.50
C LYS A 628 45.50 -31.96 -9.37
N LYS A 629 46.80 -32.16 -9.55
CA LYS A 629 47.68 -32.73 -8.49
C LYS A 629 47.71 -31.85 -7.24
N ILE A 630 47.79 -30.54 -7.40
CA ILE A 630 47.73 -29.59 -6.28
C ILE A 630 46.36 -29.72 -5.56
N ALA A 631 45.26 -29.82 -6.29
CA ALA A 631 43.93 -30.00 -5.71
C ALA A 631 43.80 -31.33 -4.95
N ASP A 632 44.33 -32.41 -5.50
CA ASP A 632 44.35 -33.74 -4.86
C ASP A 632 45.18 -33.73 -3.54
N GLU A 633 46.37 -33.11 -3.54
CA GLU A 633 47.17 -32.96 -2.33
C GLU A 633 46.51 -32.06 -1.28
N LYS A 634 45.87 -30.94 -1.69
CA LYS A 634 45.11 -30.11 -0.79
C LYS A 634 43.91 -30.87 -0.19
N SER A 635 43.24 -31.70 -0.95
CA SER A 635 42.13 -32.55 -0.47
C SER A 635 42.64 -33.56 0.60
N LYS A 636 43.83 -34.14 0.43
CA LYS A 636 44.44 -35.00 1.46
C LYS A 636 44.79 -34.24 2.73
N LYS A 637 45.35 -33.01 2.60
CA LYS A 637 45.60 -32.09 3.71
C LYS A 637 44.31 -31.79 4.48
N ASP A 638 43.24 -31.42 3.78
CA ASP A 638 41.95 -31.12 4.36
C ASP A 638 41.35 -32.33 5.09
N ALA A 639 41.50 -33.54 4.55
CA ALA A 639 41.03 -34.77 5.19
C ALA A 639 41.76 -35.06 6.54
N ILE A 640 43.06 -34.85 6.60
CA ILE A 640 43.86 -35.01 7.83
C ILE A 640 43.41 -34.01 8.90
N LEU A 641 43.34 -32.72 8.51
CA LEU A 641 42.90 -31.65 9.39
C LEU A 641 41.45 -31.82 9.85
N GLY A 642 40.61 -32.30 8.96
CA GLY A 642 39.19 -32.61 9.28
C GLY A 642 39.05 -33.76 10.28
N LYS A 643 39.87 -34.79 10.18
CA LYS A 643 39.90 -35.89 11.14
C LYS A 643 40.34 -35.41 12.54
N TYR A 644 41.38 -34.57 12.60
CA TYR A 644 41.79 -33.92 13.84
C TYR A 644 40.65 -33.08 14.44
N ALA A 645 40.05 -32.21 13.64
CA ALA A 645 38.96 -31.32 14.06
C ALA A 645 37.74 -32.09 14.60
N GLY A 646 37.38 -33.22 13.98
CA GLY A 646 36.29 -34.08 14.43
C GLY A 646 36.48 -34.68 15.82
N GLY A 647 37.71 -34.84 16.26
CA GLY A 647 38.08 -35.29 17.63
C GLY A 647 38.19 -34.16 18.65
N ASN A 648 38.18 -32.91 18.22
CA ASN A 648 38.43 -31.76 19.10
C ASN A 648 37.10 -31.09 19.54
N LYS A 649 36.74 -31.26 20.84
CA LYS A 649 35.51 -30.70 21.40
C LYS A 649 35.44 -29.15 21.34
N VAL A 650 36.60 -28.47 21.45
CA VAL A 650 36.67 -26.99 21.46
C VAL A 650 36.29 -26.43 20.11
N ILE A 651 36.80 -26.99 19.00
CA ILE A 651 36.50 -26.53 17.65
C ILE A 651 35.00 -26.65 17.39
N ARG A 652 34.41 -27.80 17.70
CA ARG A 652 32.97 -28.02 17.54
C ARG A 652 32.14 -27.11 18.40
N GLN A 653 32.59 -26.82 19.63
CA GLN A 653 31.89 -25.89 20.52
C GLN A 653 31.92 -24.47 19.98
N LEU A 654 33.03 -24.01 19.43
CA LEU A 654 33.14 -22.67 18.85
C LEU A 654 32.28 -22.51 17.60
N VAL A 655 32.27 -23.52 16.73
CA VAL A 655 31.39 -23.52 15.54
C VAL A 655 29.91 -23.47 15.94
N ASP A 656 29.50 -24.34 16.86
CA ASP A 656 28.10 -24.41 17.31
C ASP A 656 27.64 -23.11 18.02
N LEU A 657 28.55 -22.45 18.78
CA LEU A 657 28.27 -21.13 19.37
C LEU A 657 28.00 -20.08 18.30
N ALA A 658 28.81 -20.04 17.25
CA ALA A 658 28.62 -19.08 16.15
C ALA A 658 27.32 -19.36 15.38
N LEU A 659 26.99 -20.63 15.13
CA LEU A 659 25.71 -21.03 14.52
C LEU A 659 24.50 -20.69 15.41
N LEU A 660 24.66 -20.86 16.74
CA LEU A 660 23.57 -20.52 17.71
C LEU A 660 23.29 -19.02 17.70
N GLN A 661 24.32 -18.18 17.70
CA GLN A 661 24.16 -16.71 17.61
C GLN A 661 23.40 -16.24 16.36
N ASN A 662 23.47 -17.03 15.29
CA ASN A 662 22.81 -16.74 14.02
C ASN A 662 21.51 -17.55 13.80
N ASN A 663 20.92 -18.12 14.84
CA ASN A 663 19.70 -18.94 14.78
C ASN A 663 19.80 -20.16 13.83
N MET A 664 21.02 -20.58 13.49
CA MET A 664 21.31 -21.70 12.58
C MET A 664 21.44 -23.04 13.31
N LEU A 665 21.58 -23.05 14.63
CA LEU A 665 21.72 -24.27 15.44
C LEU A 665 20.34 -24.67 16.01
N LYS A 666 19.77 -25.77 15.52
CA LYS A 666 18.40 -26.23 15.89
C LYS A 666 18.35 -27.74 16.09
N GLY A 667 17.28 -28.22 16.71
CA GLY A 667 16.97 -29.64 16.84
C GLY A 667 18.02 -30.47 17.56
N GLU A 668 18.44 -31.58 16.96
CA GLU A 668 19.45 -32.51 17.55
C GLU A 668 20.81 -31.84 17.77
N ALA A 669 21.25 -30.99 16.82
CA ALA A 669 22.52 -30.27 16.93
C ALA A 669 22.55 -29.36 18.17
N LEU A 670 21.46 -28.62 18.44
CA LEU A 670 21.32 -27.80 19.65
C LEU A 670 21.33 -28.66 20.93
N THR A 671 20.67 -29.81 20.93
CA THR A 671 20.67 -30.73 22.07
C THR A 671 22.08 -31.27 22.37
N ASN A 672 22.82 -31.64 21.31
CA ASN A 672 24.21 -32.14 21.42
C ASN A 672 25.16 -31.03 21.89
N PHE A 673 24.94 -29.79 21.42
CA PHE A 673 25.69 -28.62 21.88
C PHE A 673 25.50 -28.41 23.39
N VAL A 674 24.26 -28.43 23.87
CA VAL A 674 23.97 -28.26 25.31
C VAL A 674 24.60 -29.37 26.15
N LYS A 675 24.49 -30.64 25.74
CA LYS A 675 25.14 -31.76 26.44
C LYS A 675 26.66 -31.55 26.52
N ARG A 676 27.31 -31.23 25.42
CA ARG A 676 28.75 -30.97 25.37
C ARG A 676 29.14 -29.76 26.23
N SER A 677 28.35 -28.69 26.23
CA SER A 677 28.58 -27.52 27.08
C SER A 677 28.61 -27.89 28.56
N ILE A 678 27.68 -28.76 29.01
CA ILE A 678 27.61 -29.23 30.38
C ILE A 678 28.87 -30.09 30.73
N GLU A 679 29.34 -30.91 29.78
CA GLU A 679 30.56 -31.73 29.99
C GLU A 679 31.84 -30.89 30.06
N MET A 680 31.84 -29.67 29.53
CA MET A 680 33.00 -28.76 29.48
C MET A 680 33.07 -27.81 30.68
N ILE A 681 31.97 -27.64 31.45
CA ILE A 681 31.91 -26.93 32.73
C ILE A 681 32.43 -27.81 33.86
#